data_80e5416025c59d20ab10ea7995b1c686
#
_entry.id   80e5416025c59d20ab10ea7995b1c686
#
_cell.length_a   1.000
_cell.length_b   1.000
_cell.length_c   1.000
_cell.angle_alpha   90.00
_cell.angle_beta   90.00
_cell.angle_gamma   90.00
#
_symmetry.space_group_name_H-M   'P 1'
#
loop_
_entity.id
_entity.type
_entity.pdbx_description
1 polymer ?
#
loop_
_entity_poly.entity_id
_entity_poly.type
_entity_poly.pdbx_seq_one_letter_code
_entity_poly.pdbx_strand_id
1 'polypeptide(L)'
;MKKIKSFFWGVSLFALPVFAQQKPAYLDVDKPIEVRVEDALRRMTLEEKVAMTHAQSKFSSPGVPRLGIPGNWMTDGPHGIRAEVLWDEWYGANWTNDSCIAFPALTCLAATWDTEMSALYGKSIGEEARYRNKNVLLGPGVNIYRTPLNGRNFEYMGEDPYLASKMVVPYIHEVQKNGVAACVKHFALNNQEIYRGHINVQVDDRALHEIYLPAFKAAVHEGQAWAIMGSYNKYKGEHCCHNQYLLNDLLKRDWGFDGVVVSDWGGVHDTKEAIFNGLDMEFGSWTNGLNWGQSNAYDNYYLAHPYLNLIKKGEVTEKELNDKVRRILRLVFRTNMAKERHFGSFGTEEHALAGRTIAQQGIVLLQNKKNVLPVDASKVKRVLVVGENAVKRMTVGGGSSSLKAKYEVSPLEGIKARLGDGAEVIYSPGYASPAVKEQDVLGAEEPDKMEIDADALRNDAVKWAKDADVVFFVGGLNKNDGQDCEGNDRSSLSLPYEQDQLIAELAKANPNTVVVIISGNAVAMPWVKQVPAIVEAWYSGTEAGNALASILFGDVNPSGKLPFTFPVKLEDNGAHALGEHPGDSINVKYNESIFVGYRWADKQKKTKPLFAFGHGLSYTTFAYGKATATKKSLTADETITFSVPVKNTGSREGSEVVQLYIGDKKSALPRPIKELKGFSKVKLAPGEEKMVNFTIDKTDLSYYDDTQNRWVAEPGVFEAFVGASSDDIRSTVSFELK
;
A
#
# COMPACT_ATOMS: atom_id res chain seq x y z
N MET A 1 10.74 -87.59 -55.42
CA MET A 1 9.86 -86.45 -55.05
C MET A 1 9.58 -86.53 -53.52
N LYS A 2 10.27 -85.73 -52.76
CA LYS A 2 10.12 -85.70 -51.24
C LYS A 2 9.19 -84.52 -50.87
N LYS A 3 8.11 -84.79 -50.21
CA LYS A 3 7.18 -83.76 -49.66
C LYS A 3 7.76 -83.14 -48.40
N ILE A 4 7.95 -81.83 -48.42
CA ILE A 4 8.30 -81.02 -47.25
C ILE A 4 7.02 -80.65 -46.54
N LYS A 5 6.88 -81.05 -45.27
CA LYS A 5 5.79 -80.58 -44.37
C LYS A 5 6.25 -79.31 -43.65
N SER A 6 5.56 -78.17 -43.92
CA SER A 6 5.78 -76.92 -43.17
C SER A 6 5.05 -77.00 -41.87
N PHE A 7 5.77 -76.76 -40.75
CA PHE A 7 5.24 -76.60 -39.40
C PHE A 7 5.05 -75.12 -39.13
N PHE A 8 3.80 -74.64 -39.00
CA PHE A 8 3.52 -73.30 -38.53
C PHE A 8 3.49 -73.28 -37.01
N TRP A 9 4.40 -72.55 -36.39
CA TRP A 9 4.34 -72.18 -34.97
C TRP A 9 3.50 -70.91 -34.83
N GLY A 10 2.34 -71.05 -34.23
CA GLY A 10 1.52 -69.89 -33.82
C GLY A 10 2.11 -69.23 -32.59
N VAL A 11 2.65 -68.04 -32.75
CA VAL A 11 3.04 -67.19 -31.62
C VAL A 11 1.79 -66.48 -31.11
N SER A 12 1.21 -66.93 -30.03
CA SER A 12 0.16 -66.22 -29.31
C SER A 12 0.76 -65.01 -28.59
N LEU A 13 0.58 -63.80 -29.16
CA LEU A 13 0.89 -62.55 -28.44
C LEU A 13 -0.19 -62.39 -27.34
N PHE A 14 0.18 -62.60 -26.10
CA PHE A 14 -0.58 -62.12 -24.95
C PHE A 14 -0.46 -60.60 -24.91
N ALA A 15 -1.48 -59.91 -25.35
CA ALA A 15 -1.62 -58.47 -25.08
C ALA A 15 -1.94 -58.33 -23.56
N LEU A 16 -0.92 -57.96 -22.82
CA LEU A 16 -1.13 -57.44 -21.44
C LEU A 16 -1.99 -56.18 -21.54
N PRO A 17 -3.08 -56.10 -20.78
CA PRO A 17 -3.85 -54.86 -20.71
C PRO A 17 -2.93 -53.77 -20.14
N VAL A 18 -2.54 -52.79 -20.94
CA VAL A 18 -1.99 -51.52 -20.47
C VAL A 18 -3.12 -50.85 -19.72
N PHE A 19 -3.17 -51.06 -18.40
CA PHE A 19 -4.02 -50.22 -17.55
C PHE A 19 -3.48 -48.79 -17.75
N ALA A 20 -4.20 -47.98 -18.47
CA ALA A 20 -3.97 -46.55 -18.53
C ALA A 20 -3.97 -46.06 -17.08
N GLN A 21 -2.80 -45.75 -16.55
CA GLN A 21 -2.62 -45.29 -15.19
C GLN A 21 -3.46 -44.02 -15.05
N GLN A 22 -4.53 -44.10 -14.29
CA GLN A 22 -5.47 -42.99 -14.16
C GLN A 22 -4.70 -41.76 -13.63
N LYS A 23 -4.79 -40.66 -14.37
CA LYS A 23 -4.09 -39.40 -14.03
C LYS A 23 -4.38 -39.05 -12.57
N PRO A 24 -3.35 -38.79 -11.73
CA PRO A 24 -3.57 -38.42 -10.33
C PRO A 24 -4.53 -37.22 -10.20
N ALA A 25 -5.39 -37.25 -9.20
CA ALA A 25 -6.43 -36.21 -9.06
C ALA A 25 -5.82 -34.80 -8.89
N TYR A 26 -4.66 -34.66 -8.26
CA TYR A 26 -4.00 -33.36 -8.07
C TYR A 26 -3.53 -32.74 -9.40
N LEU A 27 -3.28 -33.52 -10.43
CA LEU A 27 -2.92 -33.05 -11.77
C LEU A 27 -4.12 -32.73 -12.64
N ASP A 28 -5.32 -33.16 -12.26
CA ASP A 28 -6.54 -32.90 -12.98
C ASP A 28 -7.11 -31.51 -12.61
N VAL A 29 -6.94 -30.55 -13.51
CA VAL A 29 -7.35 -29.15 -13.30
C VAL A 29 -8.85 -28.96 -13.23
N ASP A 30 -9.65 -29.94 -13.68
CA ASP A 30 -11.12 -29.91 -13.62
C ASP A 30 -11.67 -30.40 -12.27
N LYS A 31 -10.83 -30.99 -11.43
CA LYS A 31 -11.21 -31.38 -10.07
C LYS A 31 -11.25 -30.16 -9.14
N PRO A 32 -12.14 -30.14 -8.13
CA PRO A 32 -12.13 -29.14 -7.09
C PRO A 32 -10.75 -29.03 -6.42
N ILE A 33 -10.34 -27.83 -6.09
CA ILE A 33 -9.00 -27.54 -5.51
C ILE A 33 -8.75 -28.42 -4.27
N GLU A 34 -9.72 -28.56 -3.38
CA GLU A 34 -9.58 -29.35 -2.14
C GLU A 34 -9.34 -30.83 -2.42
N VAL A 35 -9.96 -31.38 -3.46
CA VAL A 35 -9.71 -32.77 -3.90
C VAL A 35 -8.28 -32.91 -4.40
N ARG A 36 -7.78 -31.91 -5.12
CA ARG A 36 -6.39 -31.87 -5.61
C ARG A 36 -5.41 -31.73 -4.45
N VAL A 37 -5.69 -30.87 -3.47
CA VAL A 37 -4.89 -30.65 -2.27
C VAL A 37 -4.73 -31.96 -1.49
N GLU A 38 -5.83 -32.66 -1.18
CA GLU A 38 -5.79 -33.88 -0.38
C GLU A 38 -5.09 -35.03 -1.13
N ASP A 39 -5.22 -35.13 -2.46
CA ASP A 39 -4.53 -36.15 -3.25
C ASP A 39 -3.01 -35.88 -3.30
N ALA A 40 -2.59 -34.62 -3.47
CA ALA A 40 -1.18 -34.24 -3.43
C ALA A 40 -0.57 -34.50 -2.05
N LEU A 41 -1.22 -34.03 -0.98
CA LEU A 41 -0.75 -34.16 0.40
C LEU A 41 -0.49 -35.62 0.79
N ARG A 42 -1.38 -36.54 0.42
CA ARG A 42 -1.21 -37.98 0.70
C ARG A 42 -0.03 -38.64 -0.01
N ARG A 43 0.46 -38.03 -1.08
CA ARG A 43 1.61 -38.55 -1.87
C ARG A 43 2.95 -37.99 -1.44
N MET A 44 2.95 -36.96 -0.60
CA MET A 44 4.16 -36.30 -0.12
C MET A 44 4.83 -37.06 1.02
N THR A 45 6.16 -37.06 1.03
CA THR A 45 6.94 -37.51 2.19
C THR A 45 6.93 -36.44 3.28
N LEU A 46 7.36 -36.81 4.48
CA LEU A 46 7.48 -35.88 5.61
C LEU A 46 8.46 -34.72 5.28
N GLU A 47 9.59 -35.06 4.69
CA GLU A 47 10.64 -34.10 4.30
C GLU A 47 10.11 -33.13 3.22
N GLU A 48 9.38 -33.62 2.22
CA GLU A 48 8.76 -32.78 1.19
C GLU A 48 7.73 -31.80 1.79
N LYS A 49 6.96 -32.25 2.77
CA LYS A 49 6.00 -31.39 3.47
C LYS A 49 6.70 -30.27 4.25
N VAL A 50 7.74 -30.62 5.03
CA VAL A 50 8.51 -29.64 5.80
C VAL A 50 9.20 -28.65 4.87
N ALA A 51 9.82 -29.11 3.79
CA ALA A 51 10.51 -28.23 2.84
C ALA A 51 9.60 -27.13 2.26
N MET A 52 8.31 -27.40 2.05
CA MET A 52 7.37 -26.38 1.55
C MET A 52 7.10 -25.26 2.54
N THR A 53 7.35 -25.45 3.84
CA THR A 53 7.02 -24.46 4.90
C THR A 53 8.10 -23.42 5.14
N HIS A 54 9.22 -23.49 4.42
CA HIS A 54 10.30 -22.51 4.57
C HIS A 54 10.96 -22.14 3.23
N ALA A 55 11.74 -21.08 3.25
CA ALA A 55 12.47 -20.62 2.07
C ALA A 55 13.56 -21.61 1.61
N GLN A 56 13.85 -21.57 0.31
CA GLN A 56 15.03 -22.17 -0.33
C GLN A 56 15.95 -21.13 -0.96
N SER A 57 15.47 -19.91 -1.10
CA SER A 57 16.21 -18.73 -1.58
C SER A 57 15.64 -17.47 -0.93
N LYS A 58 16.17 -16.30 -1.25
CA LYS A 58 15.67 -15.02 -0.71
C LYS A 58 14.18 -14.82 -0.97
N PHE A 59 13.64 -15.28 -2.13
CA PHE A 59 12.26 -15.05 -2.54
C PHE A 59 11.54 -16.30 -3.06
N SER A 60 12.00 -17.50 -2.71
CA SER A 60 11.29 -18.71 -3.12
C SER A 60 11.24 -19.78 -2.05
N SER A 61 10.17 -20.57 -2.08
CA SER A 61 10.06 -21.84 -1.36
C SER A 61 10.07 -23.01 -2.34
N PRO A 62 10.56 -24.21 -1.95
CA PRO A 62 10.59 -25.35 -2.83
C PRO A 62 9.18 -25.87 -3.14
N GLY A 63 9.05 -26.49 -4.28
CA GLY A 63 7.91 -27.35 -4.62
C GLY A 63 8.18 -28.80 -4.28
N VAL A 64 7.47 -29.70 -4.96
CA VAL A 64 7.69 -31.17 -4.87
C VAL A 64 8.00 -31.69 -6.27
N PRO A 65 9.28 -31.63 -6.71
CA PRO A 65 9.65 -31.99 -8.09
C PRO A 65 9.25 -33.42 -8.48
N ARG A 66 9.33 -34.38 -7.56
CA ARG A 66 8.91 -35.77 -7.77
C ARG A 66 7.43 -35.89 -8.16
N LEU A 67 6.60 -34.97 -7.71
CA LEU A 67 5.19 -34.88 -8.05
C LEU A 67 4.90 -33.87 -9.15
N GLY A 68 5.90 -33.16 -9.68
CA GLY A 68 5.70 -32.09 -10.66
C GLY A 68 4.97 -30.86 -10.07
N ILE A 69 5.01 -30.66 -8.76
CA ILE A 69 4.45 -29.50 -8.09
C ILE A 69 5.53 -28.43 -8.02
N PRO A 70 5.31 -27.24 -8.67
CA PRO A 70 6.30 -26.17 -8.67
C PRO A 70 6.41 -25.48 -7.31
N GLY A 71 7.55 -24.84 -7.04
CA GLY A 71 7.76 -23.96 -5.91
C GLY A 71 7.02 -22.61 -6.07
N ASN A 72 7.00 -21.85 -4.96
CA ASN A 72 6.47 -20.50 -4.97
C ASN A 72 7.60 -19.49 -5.21
N TRP A 73 7.36 -18.51 -6.05
CA TRP A 73 8.25 -17.41 -6.35
C TRP A 73 7.58 -16.10 -6.00
N MET A 74 8.15 -15.42 -5.01
CA MET A 74 7.64 -14.14 -4.52
C MET A 74 8.40 -12.97 -5.13
N THR A 75 7.82 -11.79 -5.05
CA THR A 75 8.48 -10.53 -5.38
C THR A 75 8.05 -9.44 -4.42
N ASP A 76 9.00 -8.67 -3.94
CA ASP A 76 8.69 -7.41 -3.29
C ASP A 76 8.09 -6.44 -4.29
N GLY A 77 7.43 -5.47 -3.69
CA GLY A 77 6.93 -4.28 -4.29
C GLY A 77 5.42 -4.24 -4.39
N PRO A 78 4.75 -3.49 -3.49
CA PRO A 78 3.39 -3.07 -3.72
C PRO A 78 3.27 -2.07 -4.88
N HIS A 79 4.40 -1.56 -5.41
CA HIS A 79 4.49 -0.48 -6.39
C HIS A 79 5.10 -0.89 -7.75
N GLY A 80 5.53 -2.13 -7.87
CA GLY A 80 6.17 -2.68 -9.08
C GLY A 80 6.92 -3.96 -8.78
N ILE A 81 7.38 -4.64 -9.81
CA ILE A 81 8.07 -5.93 -9.66
C ILE A 81 9.55 -5.68 -9.44
N ARG A 82 10.03 -6.03 -8.26
CA ARG A 82 11.44 -5.86 -7.87
C ARG A 82 12.38 -6.54 -8.87
N ALA A 83 13.55 -5.93 -9.09
CA ALA A 83 14.66 -6.57 -9.81
C ALA A 83 15.10 -7.87 -9.13
N GLU A 84 15.62 -8.81 -9.91
CA GLU A 84 16.07 -10.08 -9.37
C GLU A 84 17.30 -9.90 -8.48
N VAL A 85 17.31 -10.66 -7.38
CA VAL A 85 18.47 -10.76 -6.47
C VAL A 85 19.16 -12.10 -6.66
N LEU A 86 20.40 -12.20 -6.19
CA LEU A 86 21.12 -13.47 -6.15
C LEU A 86 20.38 -14.45 -5.24
N TRP A 87 20.63 -15.76 -5.47
CA TRP A 87 19.88 -16.81 -4.77
C TRP A 87 19.96 -16.71 -3.24
N ASP A 88 21.16 -16.53 -2.71
CA ASP A 88 21.45 -16.52 -1.28
C ASP A 88 21.81 -15.13 -0.72
N GLU A 89 21.83 -14.10 -1.55
CA GLU A 89 22.28 -12.77 -1.17
C GLU A 89 21.24 -11.71 -1.51
N TRP A 90 21.35 -10.54 -0.87
CA TRP A 90 20.49 -9.41 -1.13
C TRP A 90 20.94 -8.54 -2.30
N TYR A 91 22.12 -8.85 -2.89
CA TYR A 91 22.62 -8.10 -4.04
C TYR A 91 21.80 -8.37 -5.29
N GLY A 92 21.61 -7.33 -6.08
CA GLY A 92 20.94 -7.44 -7.38
C GLY A 92 21.64 -8.43 -8.29
N ALA A 93 20.89 -9.27 -8.98
CA ALA A 93 21.43 -10.19 -9.99
C ALA A 93 21.94 -9.45 -11.24
N ASN A 94 21.69 -8.15 -11.33
CA ASN A 94 22.11 -7.26 -12.42
C ASN A 94 21.67 -7.73 -13.81
N TRP A 95 20.50 -8.35 -13.90
CA TRP A 95 19.94 -8.75 -15.18
C TRP A 95 19.53 -7.50 -15.98
N THR A 96 19.57 -7.58 -17.31
CA THR A 96 19.22 -6.46 -18.20
C THR A 96 17.72 -6.38 -18.49
N ASN A 97 16.95 -7.43 -18.18
CA ASN A 97 15.54 -7.59 -18.51
C ASN A 97 14.64 -7.69 -17.27
N ASP A 98 15.10 -7.20 -16.12
CA ASP A 98 14.39 -7.27 -14.85
C ASP A 98 13.92 -5.92 -14.31
N SER A 99 13.96 -4.88 -15.13
CA SER A 99 13.30 -3.60 -14.84
C SER A 99 11.78 -3.73 -14.91
N CYS A 100 11.04 -2.79 -14.35
CA CYS A 100 9.58 -2.78 -14.35
C CYS A 100 9.01 -1.39 -14.69
N ILE A 101 7.70 -1.29 -14.91
CA ILE A 101 7.00 -0.03 -14.73
C ILE A 101 6.82 0.17 -13.23
N ALA A 102 7.36 1.27 -12.70
CA ALA A 102 7.08 1.69 -11.35
C ALA A 102 5.75 2.44 -11.33
N PHE A 103 4.78 1.89 -10.61
CA PHE A 103 3.50 2.54 -10.35
C PHE A 103 3.62 3.55 -9.21
N PRO A 104 2.70 4.53 -9.09
CA PRO A 104 2.70 5.44 -7.95
C PRO A 104 2.65 4.72 -6.60
N ALA A 105 3.24 5.32 -5.58
CA ALA A 105 3.15 4.81 -4.21
C ALA A 105 1.70 4.65 -3.77
N LEU A 106 1.41 3.71 -2.85
CA LEU A 106 0.03 3.44 -2.43
C LEU A 106 -0.65 4.64 -1.77
N THR A 107 0.13 5.56 -1.19
CA THR A 107 -0.36 6.88 -0.74
C THR A 107 -1.00 7.67 -1.90
N CYS A 108 -0.32 7.72 -3.06
CA CYS A 108 -0.84 8.37 -4.27
C CYS A 108 -2.08 7.64 -4.80
N LEU A 109 -2.08 6.31 -4.79
CA LEU A 109 -3.26 5.52 -5.16
C LEU A 109 -4.44 5.84 -4.24
N ALA A 110 -4.25 5.84 -2.93
CA ALA A 110 -5.30 6.19 -1.97
C ALA A 110 -5.81 7.63 -2.16
N ALA A 111 -4.92 8.56 -2.52
CA ALA A 111 -5.28 9.96 -2.81
C ALA A 111 -6.16 10.11 -4.05
N THR A 112 -6.30 9.09 -4.89
CA THR A 112 -7.28 9.10 -5.99
C THR A 112 -8.72 9.04 -5.50
N TRP A 113 -8.99 8.43 -4.35
CA TRP A 113 -10.32 8.12 -3.83
C TRP A 113 -11.20 7.47 -4.89
N ASP A 114 -10.62 6.57 -5.66
CA ASP A 114 -11.23 5.95 -6.83
C ASP A 114 -10.90 4.46 -6.90
N THR A 115 -11.88 3.63 -6.69
CA THR A 115 -11.74 2.18 -6.70
C THR A 115 -11.43 1.62 -8.09
N GLU A 116 -11.78 2.35 -9.18
CA GLU A 116 -11.40 1.97 -10.54
C GLU A 116 -9.89 2.16 -10.76
N MET A 117 -9.29 3.20 -10.16
CA MET A 117 -7.83 3.37 -10.19
C MET A 117 -7.11 2.26 -9.43
N SER A 118 -7.70 1.79 -8.35
CA SER A 118 -7.16 0.64 -7.62
C SER A 118 -7.26 -0.67 -8.42
N ALA A 119 -8.36 -0.87 -9.14
CA ALA A 119 -8.51 -2.00 -10.06
C ALA A 119 -7.50 -1.93 -11.21
N LEU A 120 -7.34 -0.75 -11.84
CA LEU A 120 -6.36 -0.52 -12.90
C LEU A 120 -4.93 -0.81 -12.43
N TYR A 121 -4.62 -0.42 -11.20
CA TYR A 121 -3.33 -0.67 -10.56
C TYR A 121 -3.09 -2.18 -10.40
N GLY A 122 -4.04 -2.87 -9.75
CA GLY A 122 -3.96 -4.32 -9.49
C GLY A 122 -3.84 -5.14 -10.78
N LYS A 123 -4.58 -4.77 -11.83
CA LYS A 123 -4.48 -5.40 -13.15
C LYS A 123 -3.06 -5.27 -13.71
N SER A 124 -2.55 -4.05 -13.79
CA SER A 124 -1.28 -3.77 -14.45
C SER A 124 -0.08 -4.40 -13.74
N ILE A 125 -0.02 -4.27 -12.40
CA ILE A 125 1.06 -4.88 -11.62
C ILE A 125 0.96 -6.42 -11.60
N GLY A 126 -0.26 -6.96 -11.58
CA GLY A 126 -0.51 -8.40 -11.66
C GLY A 126 -0.06 -9.00 -13.00
N GLU A 127 -0.27 -8.30 -14.11
CA GLU A 127 0.23 -8.70 -15.43
C GLU A 127 1.76 -8.74 -15.47
N GLU A 128 2.46 -7.74 -14.91
CA GLU A 128 3.92 -7.72 -14.82
C GLU A 128 4.47 -8.84 -13.92
N ALA A 129 3.84 -9.07 -12.76
CA ALA A 129 4.22 -10.16 -11.86
C ALA A 129 4.07 -11.52 -12.56
N ARG A 130 2.97 -11.72 -13.25
CA ARG A 130 2.71 -12.97 -13.99
C ARG A 130 3.72 -13.21 -15.10
N TYR A 131 4.05 -12.18 -15.89
CA TYR A 131 5.06 -12.25 -16.94
C TYR A 131 6.43 -12.67 -16.38
N ARG A 132 6.82 -12.12 -15.24
CA ARG A 132 8.06 -12.43 -14.51
C ARG A 132 8.01 -13.78 -13.78
N ASN A 133 6.95 -14.58 -14.00
CA ASN A 133 6.71 -15.87 -13.34
C ASN A 133 6.70 -15.80 -11.81
N LYS A 134 6.30 -14.65 -11.25
CA LYS A 134 6.03 -14.49 -9.82
C LYS A 134 4.59 -14.91 -9.55
N ASN A 135 4.40 -15.82 -8.60
CA ASN A 135 3.07 -16.27 -8.22
C ASN A 135 2.57 -15.69 -6.89
N VAL A 136 3.41 -14.91 -6.20
CA VAL A 136 3.06 -14.13 -5.02
C VAL A 136 3.66 -12.74 -5.11
N LEU A 137 2.81 -11.72 -5.06
CA LEU A 137 3.18 -10.31 -4.95
C LEU A 137 3.08 -9.89 -3.47
N LEU A 138 4.19 -9.41 -2.88
CA LEU A 138 4.24 -8.96 -1.48
C LEU A 138 3.64 -7.56 -1.34
N GLY A 139 2.35 -7.50 -1.47
CA GLY A 139 1.52 -6.29 -1.42
C GLY A 139 0.04 -6.62 -1.65
N PRO A 140 -0.84 -5.63 -1.40
CA PRO A 140 -0.58 -4.25 -0.97
C PRO A 140 -0.31 -4.10 0.53
N GLY A 141 0.33 -2.97 0.91
CA GLY A 141 0.45 -2.53 2.29
C GLY A 141 -0.80 -1.77 2.74
N VAL A 142 -1.33 -2.07 3.94
CA VAL A 142 -2.59 -1.46 4.43
C VAL A 142 -2.54 -1.01 5.88
N ASN A 143 -1.36 -0.88 6.48
CA ASN A 143 -1.25 -0.35 7.83
C ASN A 143 -1.72 1.11 7.90
N ILE A 144 -2.33 1.48 9.02
CA ILE A 144 -2.88 2.83 9.21
C ILE A 144 -1.78 3.84 9.55
N TYR A 145 -1.87 5.07 9.01
CA TYR A 145 -1.04 6.21 9.39
C TYR A 145 -1.36 6.63 10.81
N ARG A 146 -0.69 6.01 11.78
CA ARG A 146 -0.80 6.41 13.20
C ARG A 146 0.00 7.67 13.49
N THR A 147 1.20 7.75 12.93
CA THR A 147 2.12 8.87 13.09
C THR A 147 2.58 9.39 11.72
N PRO A 148 2.71 10.71 11.54
CA PRO A 148 3.27 11.27 10.31
C PRO A 148 4.79 11.08 10.18
N LEU A 149 5.43 10.45 11.14
CA LEU A 149 6.88 10.20 11.13
C LEU A 149 7.26 8.81 10.63
N ASN A 150 6.31 7.87 10.53
CA ASN A 150 6.62 6.49 10.10
C ASN A 150 7.25 6.48 8.70
N GLY A 151 8.46 5.94 8.58
CA GLY A 151 9.25 5.91 7.35
C GLY A 151 8.60 5.11 6.21
N ARG A 152 7.64 4.21 6.49
CA ARG A 152 6.95 3.39 5.48
C ARG A 152 5.54 3.84 5.15
N ASN A 153 5.09 5.01 5.61
CA ASN A 153 3.75 5.48 5.29
C ASN A 153 3.46 5.56 3.78
N PHE A 154 4.46 5.82 2.95
CA PHE A 154 4.30 5.84 1.49
C PHE A 154 3.78 4.51 0.91
N GLU A 155 4.03 3.39 1.58
CA GLU A 155 3.56 2.05 1.19
C GLU A 155 2.11 1.74 1.59
N TYR A 156 1.43 2.66 2.30
CA TYR A 156 0.12 2.43 2.91
C TYR A 156 -0.96 3.34 2.34
N MET A 157 -2.23 3.07 2.69
CA MET A 157 -3.41 3.71 2.09
C MET A 157 -4.05 4.78 2.99
N GLY A 158 -3.28 5.38 3.92
CA GLY A 158 -3.71 6.52 4.72
C GLY A 158 -4.20 6.19 6.14
N GLU A 159 -4.86 7.16 6.77
CA GLU A 159 -5.25 7.11 8.18
C GLU A 159 -6.65 6.55 8.44
N ASP A 160 -7.45 6.38 7.38
CA ASP A 160 -8.84 5.98 7.53
C ASP A 160 -9.07 4.51 7.15
N PRO A 161 -9.59 3.68 8.07
CA PRO A 161 -9.82 2.27 7.83
C PRO A 161 -10.88 1.99 6.75
N TYR A 162 -11.87 2.86 6.55
CA TYR A 162 -12.88 2.70 5.51
C TYR A 162 -12.29 2.95 4.12
N LEU A 163 -11.54 4.06 3.95
CA LEU A 163 -10.84 4.34 2.70
C LEU A 163 -9.90 3.21 2.31
N ALA A 164 -9.03 2.79 3.25
CA ALA A 164 -8.10 1.68 3.02
C ALA A 164 -8.82 0.38 2.65
N SER A 165 -9.93 0.05 3.34
CA SER A 165 -10.75 -1.13 3.05
C SER A 165 -11.34 -1.11 1.64
N LYS A 166 -11.83 0.04 1.19
CA LYS A 166 -12.44 0.16 -0.16
C LYS A 166 -11.41 0.17 -1.27
N MET A 167 -10.23 0.68 -1.02
CA MET A 167 -9.14 0.71 -2.00
C MET A 167 -8.42 -0.64 -2.14
N VAL A 168 -8.26 -1.40 -1.06
CA VAL A 168 -7.51 -2.67 -1.07
C VAL A 168 -8.21 -3.77 -1.88
N VAL A 169 -9.54 -3.83 -1.83
CA VAL A 169 -10.34 -4.92 -2.42
C VAL A 169 -10.16 -5.04 -3.94
N PRO A 170 -10.39 -3.98 -4.76
CA PRO A 170 -10.20 -4.09 -6.20
C PRO A 170 -8.74 -4.34 -6.60
N TYR A 171 -7.77 -3.84 -5.85
CA TYR A 171 -6.35 -4.17 -6.05
C TYR A 171 -6.13 -5.70 -5.97
N ILE A 172 -6.61 -6.33 -4.89
CA ILE A 172 -6.46 -7.78 -4.67
C ILE A 172 -7.14 -8.57 -5.79
N HIS A 173 -8.39 -8.23 -6.12
CA HIS A 173 -9.15 -8.92 -7.15
C HIS A 173 -8.41 -8.95 -8.49
N GLU A 174 -7.90 -7.79 -8.91
CA GLU A 174 -7.27 -7.67 -10.21
C GLU A 174 -5.88 -8.32 -10.26
N VAL A 175 -5.09 -8.26 -9.18
CA VAL A 175 -3.84 -9.03 -9.07
C VAL A 175 -4.14 -10.54 -9.19
N GLN A 176 -5.14 -11.03 -8.47
CA GLN A 176 -5.47 -12.46 -8.41
C GLN A 176 -6.09 -12.99 -9.70
N LYS A 177 -6.80 -12.18 -10.48
CA LYS A 177 -7.25 -12.55 -11.83
C LYS A 177 -6.10 -12.92 -12.77
N ASN A 178 -4.91 -12.40 -12.52
CA ASN A 178 -3.70 -12.76 -13.27
C ASN A 178 -3.05 -14.08 -12.81
N GLY A 179 -3.64 -14.79 -11.86
CA GLY A 179 -3.07 -15.99 -11.27
C GLY A 179 -1.86 -15.70 -10.39
N VAL A 180 -1.82 -14.52 -9.76
CA VAL A 180 -0.81 -14.08 -8.79
C VAL A 180 -1.51 -13.83 -7.46
N ALA A 181 -0.99 -14.36 -6.37
CA ALA A 181 -1.53 -14.08 -5.05
C ALA A 181 -1.13 -12.68 -4.60
N ALA A 182 -2.09 -11.87 -4.18
CA ALA A 182 -1.83 -10.68 -3.40
C ALA A 182 -1.52 -11.10 -1.95
N CYS A 183 -0.36 -10.69 -1.43
CA CYS A 183 0.06 -10.93 -0.05
C CYS A 183 -0.07 -9.64 0.76
N VAL A 184 -1.22 -9.45 1.39
CA VAL A 184 -1.55 -8.21 2.11
C VAL A 184 -0.71 -8.08 3.36
N LYS A 185 -0.13 -6.87 3.60
CA LYS A 185 0.88 -6.65 4.64
C LYS A 185 0.72 -5.32 5.36
N HIS A 186 1.26 -5.17 6.57
CA HIS A 186 1.90 -6.15 7.46
C HIS A 186 0.97 -6.44 8.63
N PHE A 187 0.55 -7.68 8.82
CA PHE A 187 -0.48 -8.09 9.78
C PHE A 187 0.13 -8.45 11.13
N ALA A 188 -0.03 -7.63 12.17
CA ALA A 188 -0.70 -6.35 12.22
C ALA A 188 0.08 -5.38 13.11
N LEU A 189 -0.35 -4.09 13.15
CA LEU A 189 0.16 -3.10 14.10
C LEU A 189 1.61 -2.64 13.85
N ASN A 190 2.17 -2.81 12.64
CA ASN A 190 3.45 -2.20 12.27
C ASN A 190 3.22 -0.76 11.78
N ASN A 191 3.07 0.17 12.75
CA ASN A 191 2.74 1.57 12.48
C ASN A 191 3.91 2.52 12.80
N GLN A 192 5.11 1.98 12.99
CA GLN A 192 6.39 2.67 13.17
C GLN A 192 7.54 1.76 12.76
N GLU A 193 8.67 2.36 12.36
CA GLU A 193 9.88 1.63 12.00
C GLU A 193 10.88 1.52 13.16
N ILE A 194 10.94 2.53 14.02
CA ILE A 194 11.80 2.49 15.21
C ILE A 194 11.37 1.32 16.11
N TYR A 195 12.34 0.47 16.46
CA TYR A 195 12.15 -0.72 17.30
C TYR A 195 11.22 -1.80 16.73
N ARG A 196 10.82 -1.70 15.46
CA ARG A 196 9.80 -2.58 14.84
C ARG A 196 10.06 -4.09 15.06
N GLY A 197 11.35 -4.52 15.11
CA GLY A 197 11.73 -5.94 15.26
C GLY A 197 11.43 -6.55 16.63
N HIS A 198 11.07 -5.75 17.65
CA HIS A 198 10.88 -6.27 19.01
C HIS A 198 9.88 -5.49 19.89
N ILE A 199 9.44 -4.32 19.44
CA ILE A 199 8.49 -3.50 20.21
C ILE A 199 7.17 -4.24 20.44
N ASN A 200 6.66 -4.23 21.67
CA ASN A 200 5.37 -4.80 22.02
C ASN A 200 4.29 -3.72 21.98
N VAL A 201 3.37 -3.84 21.02
CA VAL A 201 2.26 -2.89 20.85
C VAL A 201 1.17 -3.18 21.87
N GLN A 202 0.83 -2.16 22.65
CA GLN A 202 -0.28 -2.16 23.60
C GLN A 202 -1.41 -1.29 23.05
N VAL A 203 -2.45 -1.92 22.58
CA VAL A 203 -3.64 -1.27 22.00
C VAL A 203 -4.89 -1.89 22.63
N ASP A 204 -5.92 -1.08 22.87
CA ASP A 204 -7.22 -1.60 23.29
C ASP A 204 -7.91 -2.37 22.16
N ASP A 205 -8.74 -3.36 22.51
CA ASP A 205 -9.40 -4.21 21.54
C ASP A 205 -10.35 -3.41 20.64
N ARG A 206 -10.88 -2.30 21.12
CA ARG A 206 -11.72 -1.40 20.34
C ARG A 206 -10.94 -0.74 19.20
N ALA A 207 -9.80 -0.12 19.49
CA ALA A 207 -8.94 0.48 18.47
C ALA A 207 -8.38 -0.59 17.52
N LEU A 208 -8.03 -1.75 18.02
CA LEU A 208 -7.61 -2.88 17.20
C LEU A 208 -8.66 -3.21 16.13
N HIS A 209 -9.93 -3.37 16.53
CA HIS A 209 -11.02 -3.79 15.64
C HIS A 209 -11.60 -2.65 14.79
N GLU A 210 -11.62 -1.40 15.28
CA GLU A 210 -12.20 -0.27 14.55
C GLU A 210 -11.20 0.45 13.63
N ILE A 211 -9.89 0.41 13.94
CA ILE A 211 -8.87 1.19 13.23
C ILE A 211 -7.87 0.30 12.49
N TYR A 212 -7.22 -0.64 13.19
CA TYR A 212 -6.03 -1.32 12.66
C TYR A 212 -6.32 -2.59 11.85
N LEU A 213 -7.45 -3.24 12.08
CA LEU A 213 -7.81 -4.50 11.42
C LEU A 213 -8.78 -4.37 10.23
N PRO A 214 -9.61 -3.32 10.06
CA PRO A 214 -10.67 -3.33 9.05
C PRO A 214 -10.17 -3.54 7.62
N ALA A 215 -9.05 -2.93 7.22
CA ALA A 215 -8.49 -3.11 5.88
C ALA A 215 -8.05 -4.57 5.61
N PHE A 216 -7.46 -5.23 6.61
CA PHE A 216 -7.14 -6.67 6.54
C PHE A 216 -8.39 -7.53 6.50
N LYS A 217 -9.41 -7.19 7.29
CA LYS A 217 -10.70 -7.89 7.28
C LYS A 217 -11.37 -7.77 5.91
N ALA A 218 -11.39 -6.59 5.32
CA ALA A 218 -11.89 -6.36 3.96
C ALA A 218 -11.08 -7.16 2.93
N ALA A 219 -9.75 -7.20 3.05
CA ALA A 219 -8.89 -7.99 2.19
C ALA A 219 -9.23 -9.49 2.23
N VAL A 220 -9.59 -10.03 3.40
CA VAL A 220 -9.99 -11.45 3.55
C VAL A 220 -11.41 -11.69 3.05
N HIS A 221 -12.40 -10.92 3.53
CA HIS A 221 -13.82 -11.21 3.27
C HIS A 221 -14.28 -10.71 1.91
N GLU A 222 -13.95 -9.48 1.55
CA GLU A 222 -14.36 -8.87 0.28
C GLU A 222 -13.31 -9.14 -0.81
N GLY A 223 -12.02 -8.95 -0.51
CA GLY A 223 -10.91 -9.15 -1.45
C GLY A 223 -10.54 -10.61 -1.72
N GLN A 224 -10.94 -11.54 -0.85
CA GLN A 224 -10.61 -12.97 -0.98
C GLN A 224 -9.10 -13.20 -1.17
N ALA A 225 -8.27 -12.50 -0.39
CA ALA A 225 -6.81 -12.57 -0.47
C ALA A 225 -6.31 -14.01 -0.29
N TRP A 226 -5.30 -14.41 -1.08
CA TRP A 226 -4.72 -15.75 -1.01
C TRP A 226 -3.48 -15.84 -0.12
N ALA A 227 -2.93 -14.70 0.27
CA ALA A 227 -1.80 -14.64 1.20
C ALA A 227 -1.89 -13.40 2.10
N ILE A 228 -1.34 -13.52 3.30
CA ILE A 228 -1.15 -12.43 4.27
C ILE A 228 0.26 -12.55 4.84
N MET A 229 0.94 -11.39 4.99
CA MET A 229 2.26 -11.34 5.63
C MET A 229 2.12 -10.85 7.07
N GLY A 230 2.69 -11.60 8.02
CA GLY A 230 2.84 -11.17 9.40
C GLY A 230 3.75 -9.96 9.53
N SER A 231 3.65 -9.21 10.64
CA SER A 231 4.52 -8.06 10.89
C SER A 231 5.64 -8.38 11.90
N TYR A 232 6.64 -7.51 11.99
CA TYR A 232 7.81 -7.70 12.84
C TYR A 232 7.54 -7.55 14.34
N ASN A 233 6.68 -6.59 14.69
CA ASN A 233 6.42 -6.19 16.07
C ASN A 233 5.71 -7.29 16.87
N LYS A 234 5.70 -7.10 18.18
CA LYS A 234 4.92 -7.96 19.09
C LYS A 234 3.53 -7.36 19.37
N TYR A 235 2.60 -8.24 19.65
CA TYR A 235 1.30 -7.96 20.21
C TYR A 235 0.96 -8.97 21.31
N LYS A 236 0.56 -8.50 22.49
CA LYS A 236 0.34 -9.35 23.68
C LYS A 236 1.58 -10.21 24.03
N GLY A 237 2.79 -9.69 23.76
CA GLY A 237 4.06 -10.34 24.07
C GLY A 237 4.60 -11.31 23.02
N GLU A 238 3.80 -11.75 22.03
CA GLU A 238 4.21 -12.64 20.95
C GLU A 238 4.48 -11.86 19.67
N HIS A 239 5.47 -12.28 18.87
CA HIS A 239 5.72 -11.68 17.55
C HIS A 239 4.56 -11.94 16.59
N CYS A 240 4.12 -10.94 15.85
CA CYS A 240 2.94 -11.05 14.98
C CYS A 240 3.07 -12.12 13.90
N CYS A 241 4.28 -12.47 13.45
CA CYS A 241 4.52 -13.58 12.52
C CYS A 241 4.16 -14.96 13.10
N HIS A 242 4.06 -15.09 14.42
CA HIS A 242 3.65 -16.33 15.09
C HIS A 242 2.83 -16.02 16.37
N ASN A 243 1.87 -15.11 16.23
CA ASN A 243 0.97 -14.71 17.30
C ASN A 243 -0.30 -15.54 17.28
N GLN A 244 -0.56 -16.29 18.36
CA GLN A 244 -1.72 -17.20 18.45
C GLN A 244 -3.05 -16.48 18.23
N TYR A 245 -3.25 -15.34 18.89
CA TYR A 245 -4.51 -14.59 18.78
C TYR A 245 -4.75 -14.05 17.36
N LEU A 246 -3.72 -13.40 16.79
CA LEU A 246 -3.88 -12.77 15.47
C LEU A 246 -4.05 -13.81 14.36
N LEU A 247 -3.23 -14.86 14.34
CA LEU A 247 -3.18 -15.77 13.20
C LEU A 247 -4.18 -16.92 13.29
N ASN A 248 -4.29 -17.59 14.44
CA ASN A 248 -5.22 -18.71 14.58
C ASN A 248 -6.62 -18.27 14.98
N ASP A 249 -6.73 -17.47 16.06
CA ASP A 249 -8.04 -17.15 16.60
C ASP A 249 -8.79 -16.17 15.69
N LEU A 250 -8.18 -15.05 15.36
CA LEU A 250 -8.84 -14.02 14.58
C LEU A 250 -8.82 -14.33 13.08
N LEU A 251 -7.62 -14.46 12.47
CA LEU A 251 -7.49 -14.58 11.01
C LEU A 251 -8.07 -15.89 10.48
N LYS A 252 -7.60 -17.04 11.01
CA LYS A 252 -7.97 -18.36 10.47
C LYS A 252 -9.32 -18.84 10.95
N ARG A 253 -9.63 -18.72 12.27
CA ARG A 253 -10.89 -19.20 12.83
C ARG A 253 -12.04 -18.22 12.60
N ASP A 254 -11.91 -16.98 13.11
CA ASP A 254 -13.04 -16.05 13.17
C ASP A 254 -13.33 -15.42 11.79
N TRP A 255 -12.29 -15.14 10.99
CA TRP A 255 -12.46 -14.63 9.62
C TRP A 255 -12.48 -15.72 8.56
N GLY A 256 -12.19 -16.98 8.89
CA GLY A 256 -12.23 -18.10 7.95
C GLY A 256 -11.19 -18.03 6.85
N PHE A 257 -10.04 -17.35 7.07
CA PHE A 257 -8.99 -17.22 6.08
C PHE A 257 -8.41 -18.59 5.68
N ASP A 258 -8.53 -18.94 4.41
CA ASP A 258 -8.07 -20.21 3.85
C ASP A 258 -6.74 -20.13 3.09
N GLY A 259 -6.19 -18.92 2.97
CA GLY A 259 -4.90 -18.65 2.32
C GLY A 259 -3.69 -18.96 3.18
N VAL A 260 -2.53 -18.49 2.74
CA VAL A 260 -1.21 -18.71 3.36
C VAL A 260 -0.81 -17.51 4.21
N VAL A 261 -0.35 -17.77 5.43
CA VAL A 261 0.35 -16.78 6.25
C VAL A 261 1.85 -16.91 6.00
N VAL A 262 2.45 -15.85 5.48
CA VAL A 262 3.89 -15.73 5.22
C VAL A 262 4.51 -14.88 6.31
N SER A 263 5.69 -15.23 6.83
CA SER A 263 6.43 -14.33 7.73
C SER A 263 6.97 -13.13 6.95
N ASP A 264 7.13 -11.99 7.61
CA ASP A 264 8.08 -11.01 7.12
C ASP A 264 9.51 -11.55 7.28
N TRP A 265 10.47 -11.00 6.52
CA TRP A 265 11.84 -11.50 6.44
C TRP A 265 12.59 -11.27 7.74
N GLY A 266 12.83 -12.36 8.49
CA GLY A 266 13.42 -12.30 9.84
C GLY A 266 12.42 -12.09 10.96
N GLY A 267 11.11 -12.23 10.69
CA GLY A 267 10.04 -12.05 11.69
C GLY A 267 9.73 -13.28 12.53
N VAL A 268 10.41 -14.40 12.32
CA VAL A 268 10.21 -15.65 13.10
C VAL A 268 11.29 -15.79 14.16
N HIS A 269 10.91 -16.14 15.38
CA HIS A 269 11.81 -16.14 16.54
C HIS A 269 11.71 -17.40 17.42
N ASP A 270 10.73 -18.28 17.20
CA ASP A 270 10.53 -19.51 17.97
C ASP A 270 9.92 -20.63 17.13
N THR A 271 10.48 -21.84 17.23
CA THR A 271 10.03 -23.01 16.47
C THR A 271 8.63 -23.48 16.90
N LYS A 272 8.35 -23.57 18.21
CA LYS A 272 7.07 -24.09 18.69
C LYS A 272 5.95 -23.10 18.43
N GLU A 273 6.18 -21.80 18.66
CA GLU A 273 5.21 -20.76 18.32
C GLU A 273 4.94 -20.75 16.80
N ALA A 274 5.98 -20.83 15.96
CA ALA A 274 5.81 -20.90 14.51
C ALA A 274 5.01 -22.15 14.06
N ILE A 275 5.19 -23.28 14.73
CA ILE A 275 4.42 -24.52 14.47
C ILE A 275 2.96 -24.34 14.85
N PHE A 276 2.68 -23.89 16.08
CA PHE A 276 1.34 -23.96 16.66
C PHE A 276 0.51 -22.70 16.44
N ASN A 277 1.13 -21.53 16.32
CA ASN A 277 0.44 -20.24 16.35
C ASN A 277 0.07 -19.69 14.96
N GLY A 278 0.04 -20.54 13.92
CA GLY A 278 -0.64 -20.19 12.68
C GLY A 278 0.23 -19.67 11.54
N LEU A 279 1.55 -19.57 11.68
CA LEU A 279 2.45 -19.30 10.54
C LEU A 279 2.44 -20.49 9.57
N ASP A 280 2.44 -20.24 8.25
CA ASP A 280 2.45 -21.29 7.24
C ASP A 280 3.77 -21.37 6.47
N MET A 281 4.40 -20.23 6.18
CA MET A 281 5.68 -20.16 5.44
C MET A 281 6.65 -19.19 6.09
N GLU A 282 7.89 -19.60 6.26
CA GLU A 282 8.96 -18.84 6.89
C GLU A 282 9.98 -18.34 5.87
N PHE A 283 10.32 -17.06 5.96
CA PHE A 283 11.31 -16.39 5.10
C PHE A 283 12.30 -15.56 5.90
N GLY A 284 13.54 -15.48 5.43
CA GLY A 284 14.56 -14.52 5.86
C GLY A 284 15.07 -14.66 7.29
N SER A 285 14.85 -15.78 7.96
CA SER A 285 15.27 -15.97 9.36
C SER A 285 16.79 -16.00 9.54
N TRP A 286 17.23 -15.42 10.64
CA TRP A 286 18.64 -15.38 11.02
C TRP A 286 18.88 -16.36 12.18
N THR A 287 19.19 -17.59 11.83
CA THR A 287 19.46 -18.65 12.77
C THR A 287 20.93 -19.08 12.71
N ASN A 288 21.46 -19.64 13.79
CA ASN A 288 22.80 -20.18 13.87
C ASN A 288 23.93 -19.22 13.43
N GLY A 289 23.81 -17.92 13.78
CA GLY A 289 24.83 -16.91 13.49
C GLY A 289 24.81 -16.39 12.06
N LEU A 290 23.75 -16.63 11.29
CA LEU A 290 23.56 -15.99 9.98
C LEU A 290 23.42 -14.47 10.12
N ASN A 291 24.15 -13.74 9.32
CA ASN A 291 24.13 -12.30 9.25
C ASN A 291 23.54 -11.81 7.94
N TRP A 292 23.21 -10.52 7.88
CA TRP A 292 22.82 -9.86 6.65
C TRP A 292 23.85 -10.09 5.53
N GLY A 293 23.38 -10.43 4.33
CA GLY A 293 24.24 -10.60 3.15
C GLY A 293 25.00 -11.91 3.06
N GLN A 294 24.95 -12.77 4.06
CA GLN A 294 25.60 -14.08 4.00
C GLN A 294 24.67 -15.15 3.40
N SER A 295 25.26 -16.22 2.87
CA SER A 295 24.54 -17.42 2.45
C SER A 295 23.72 -17.98 3.61
N ASN A 296 22.52 -18.45 3.29
CA ASN A 296 21.57 -18.87 4.30
C ASN A 296 21.53 -20.37 4.42
N ALA A 297 21.69 -20.86 5.62
CA ALA A 297 21.41 -22.24 5.95
C ALA A 297 19.88 -22.41 6.11
N TYR A 298 19.13 -22.43 5.01
CA TYR A 298 17.67 -22.54 5.01
C TYR A 298 17.15 -23.73 5.81
N ASP A 299 17.92 -24.85 5.83
CA ASP A 299 17.61 -26.03 6.63
C ASP A 299 17.66 -25.79 8.15
N ASN A 300 18.24 -24.68 8.60
CA ASN A 300 18.30 -24.30 10.01
C ASN A 300 17.16 -23.34 10.43
N TYR A 301 16.29 -22.97 9.51
CA TYR A 301 15.11 -22.15 9.82
C TYR A 301 14.20 -22.83 10.82
N TYR A 302 13.38 -22.08 11.54
CA TYR A 302 12.52 -22.57 12.62
C TYR A 302 11.53 -23.63 12.13
N LEU A 303 10.97 -23.47 10.92
CA LEU A 303 10.08 -24.44 10.28
C LEU A 303 10.80 -25.47 9.39
N ALA A 304 12.15 -25.53 9.41
CA ALA A 304 12.96 -26.49 8.66
C ALA A 304 13.37 -27.70 9.51
N HIS A 305 14.67 -28.03 9.59
CA HIS A 305 15.18 -29.15 10.39
C HIS A 305 14.76 -29.12 11.87
N PRO A 306 14.67 -27.96 12.57
CA PRO A 306 14.13 -27.92 13.92
C PRO A 306 12.72 -28.53 14.00
N TYR A 307 11.82 -28.18 13.07
CA TYR A 307 10.47 -28.73 13.00
C TYR A 307 10.49 -30.24 12.68
N LEU A 308 11.22 -30.63 11.63
CA LEU A 308 11.37 -32.04 11.23
C LEU A 308 11.85 -32.92 12.40
N ASN A 309 12.82 -32.45 13.18
CA ASN A 309 13.37 -33.17 14.32
C ASN A 309 12.34 -33.35 15.45
N LEU A 310 11.49 -32.34 15.73
CA LEU A 310 10.42 -32.46 16.71
C LEU A 310 9.39 -33.53 16.31
N ILE A 311 9.03 -33.60 15.00
CA ILE A 311 8.13 -34.63 14.50
C ILE A 311 8.79 -36.03 14.62
N LYS A 312 10.04 -36.18 14.18
CA LYS A 312 10.78 -37.48 14.25
C LYS A 312 10.97 -38.00 15.68
N LYS A 313 11.03 -37.07 16.66
CA LYS A 313 11.08 -37.43 18.08
C LYS A 313 9.72 -37.73 18.69
N GLY A 314 8.64 -37.50 17.96
CA GLY A 314 7.27 -37.64 18.45
C GLY A 314 6.82 -36.54 19.44
N GLU A 315 7.56 -35.42 19.51
CA GLU A 315 7.20 -34.27 20.34
C GLU A 315 6.07 -33.42 19.71
N VAL A 316 5.96 -33.47 18.38
CA VAL A 316 4.92 -32.79 17.59
C VAL A 316 4.35 -33.76 16.56
N THR A 317 3.07 -33.67 16.27
CA THR A 317 2.40 -34.50 15.25
C THR A 317 2.48 -33.85 13.86
N GLU A 318 2.14 -34.60 12.81
CA GLU A 318 2.03 -34.05 11.45
C GLU A 318 0.75 -33.22 11.23
N LYS A 319 -0.12 -33.06 12.22
CA LYS A 319 -1.43 -32.39 12.04
C LYS A 319 -1.25 -30.96 11.61
N GLU A 320 -0.43 -30.20 12.34
CA GLU A 320 -0.14 -28.78 12.10
C GLU A 320 0.64 -28.62 10.77
N LEU A 321 1.56 -29.53 10.48
CA LEU A 321 2.29 -29.55 9.20
C LEU A 321 1.34 -29.78 8.02
N ASN A 322 0.42 -30.73 8.14
CA ASN A 322 -0.56 -31.02 7.09
C ASN A 322 -1.50 -29.83 6.85
N ASP A 323 -1.89 -29.05 7.87
CA ASP A 323 -2.69 -27.83 7.67
C ASP A 323 -1.90 -26.78 6.90
N LYS A 324 -0.66 -26.49 7.28
CA LYS A 324 0.23 -25.56 6.56
C LYS A 324 0.39 -25.97 5.10
N VAL A 325 0.70 -27.23 4.84
CA VAL A 325 0.91 -27.77 3.48
C VAL A 325 -0.38 -27.72 2.65
N ARG A 326 -1.56 -27.94 3.23
CA ARG A 326 -2.84 -27.75 2.53
C ARG A 326 -2.99 -26.32 2.02
N ARG A 327 -2.68 -25.34 2.85
CA ARG A 327 -2.76 -23.92 2.47
C ARG A 327 -1.76 -23.58 1.36
N ILE A 328 -0.53 -24.08 1.46
CA ILE A 328 0.51 -23.85 0.45
C ILE A 328 0.13 -24.54 -0.87
N LEU A 329 -0.37 -25.78 -0.84
CA LEU A 329 -0.85 -26.47 -2.03
C LEU A 329 -2.05 -25.77 -2.68
N ARG A 330 -2.98 -25.25 -1.87
CA ARG A 330 -4.11 -24.44 -2.35
C ARG A 330 -3.60 -23.19 -3.09
N LEU A 331 -2.60 -22.49 -2.54
CA LEU A 331 -1.95 -21.36 -3.20
C LEU A 331 -1.34 -21.77 -4.56
N VAL A 332 -0.57 -22.86 -4.61
CA VAL A 332 0.02 -23.37 -5.86
C VAL A 332 -1.06 -23.74 -6.89
N PHE A 333 -2.17 -24.34 -6.46
CA PHE A 333 -3.25 -24.75 -7.36
C PHE A 333 -4.12 -23.57 -7.82
N ARG A 334 -4.16 -22.48 -7.06
CA ARG A 334 -4.78 -21.20 -7.47
C ARG A 334 -3.90 -20.39 -8.42
N THR A 335 -2.59 -20.59 -8.40
CA THR A 335 -1.60 -19.82 -9.16
C THR A 335 -0.91 -20.64 -10.25
N ASN A 336 0.20 -21.30 -9.93
CA ASN A 336 1.06 -21.98 -10.91
C ASN A 336 0.43 -23.23 -11.55
N MET A 337 -0.51 -23.87 -10.87
CA MET A 337 -1.25 -25.04 -11.36
C MET A 337 -2.74 -24.78 -11.55
N ALA A 338 -3.15 -23.54 -11.75
CA ALA A 338 -4.51 -23.15 -12.09
C ALA A 338 -4.93 -23.69 -13.46
N LYS A 339 -6.24 -23.84 -13.68
CA LYS A 339 -6.81 -24.26 -14.96
C LYS A 339 -6.53 -23.23 -16.06
N GLU A 340 -6.78 -21.96 -15.75
CA GLU A 340 -6.49 -20.84 -16.64
C GLU A 340 -5.12 -20.25 -16.26
N ARG A 341 -4.25 -20.14 -17.25
CA ARG A 341 -2.93 -19.55 -17.09
C ARG A 341 -2.79 -18.35 -18.00
N HIS A 342 -2.67 -17.20 -17.38
CA HIS A 342 -2.34 -15.98 -18.09
C HIS A 342 -0.81 -15.89 -18.27
N PHE A 343 -0.36 -15.28 -19.35
CA PHE A 343 1.07 -15.03 -19.57
C PHE A 343 1.53 -13.70 -18.99
N GLY A 344 0.57 -12.79 -18.78
CA GLY A 344 0.85 -11.42 -18.40
C GLY A 344 1.47 -10.60 -19.53
N SER A 345 1.85 -9.38 -19.21
CA SER A 345 2.58 -8.46 -20.08
C SER A 345 3.56 -7.64 -19.22
N PHE A 346 4.56 -7.02 -19.85
CA PHE A 346 5.66 -6.45 -19.08
C PHE A 346 6.19 -5.18 -19.73
N GLY A 347 6.26 -4.12 -18.95
CA GLY A 347 6.86 -2.85 -19.35
C GLY A 347 6.19 -2.23 -20.58
N THR A 348 4.87 -2.39 -20.72
CA THR A 348 4.10 -1.91 -21.87
C THR A 348 3.79 -0.42 -21.77
N GLU A 349 3.43 0.20 -22.89
CA GLU A 349 2.92 1.58 -22.90
C GLU A 349 1.60 1.70 -22.15
N GLU A 350 0.77 0.64 -22.16
CA GLU A 350 -0.48 0.59 -21.38
C GLU A 350 -0.21 0.64 -19.87
N HIS A 351 0.81 -0.08 -19.37
CA HIS A 351 1.20 -0.04 -17.97
C HIS A 351 1.75 1.34 -17.59
N ALA A 352 2.57 1.94 -18.44
CA ALA A 352 3.08 3.29 -18.22
C ALA A 352 1.94 4.33 -18.18
N LEU A 353 0.98 4.22 -19.13
CA LEU A 353 -0.21 5.07 -19.15
C LEU A 353 -1.12 4.85 -17.92
N ALA A 354 -1.26 3.61 -17.46
CA ALA A 354 -1.98 3.30 -16.22
C ALA A 354 -1.32 4.01 -15.02
N GLY A 355 0.01 3.88 -14.85
CA GLY A 355 0.76 4.58 -13.82
C GLY A 355 0.59 6.10 -13.90
N ARG A 356 0.71 6.67 -15.10
CA ARG A 356 0.49 8.11 -15.33
C ARG A 356 -0.93 8.55 -14.98
N THR A 357 -1.94 7.79 -15.37
CA THR A 357 -3.34 8.10 -15.09
C THR A 357 -3.61 8.10 -13.59
N ILE A 358 -3.12 7.09 -12.87
CA ILE A 358 -3.23 7.00 -11.41
C ILE A 358 -2.54 8.19 -10.74
N ALA A 359 -1.32 8.53 -11.18
CA ALA A 359 -0.60 9.72 -10.67
C ALA A 359 -1.38 11.02 -10.89
N GLN A 360 -1.92 11.25 -12.09
CA GLN A 360 -2.74 12.42 -12.42
C GLN A 360 -4.00 12.53 -11.55
N GLN A 361 -4.61 11.39 -11.22
CA GLN A 361 -5.80 11.33 -10.39
C GLN A 361 -5.48 11.43 -8.88
N GLY A 362 -4.24 11.13 -8.47
CA GLY A 362 -3.79 11.14 -7.08
C GLY A 362 -3.09 12.43 -6.65
N ILE A 363 -2.47 13.19 -7.58
CA ILE A 363 -1.83 14.49 -7.25
C ILE A 363 -2.88 15.43 -6.67
N VAL A 364 -2.55 16.08 -5.53
CA VAL A 364 -3.47 16.91 -4.76
C VAL A 364 -3.09 18.38 -4.84
N LEU A 365 -4.00 19.21 -5.31
CA LEU A 365 -3.87 20.67 -5.22
C LEU A 365 -4.30 21.12 -3.81
N LEU A 366 -3.32 21.41 -2.95
CA LEU A 366 -3.57 21.80 -1.56
C LEU A 366 -3.99 23.26 -1.41
N GLN A 367 -3.42 24.14 -2.20
CA GLN A 367 -3.68 25.58 -2.16
C GLN A 367 -3.55 26.18 -3.56
N ASN A 368 -4.42 27.14 -3.92
CA ASN A 368 -4.32 27.91 -5.17
C ASN A 368 -4.91 29.32 -5.01
N LYS A 369 -4.20 30.19 -4.30
CA LYS A 369 -4.59 31.59 -4.14
C LYS A 369 -4.31 32.36 -5.43
N LYS A 370 -5.19 33.33 -5.76
CA LYS A 370 -5.08 34.15 -6.96
C LYS A 370 -5.08 33.38 -8.29
N ASN A 371 -5.45 32.10 -8.29
CA ASN A 371 -5.47 31.24 -9.47
C ASN A 371 -4.13 31.24 -10.24
N VAL A 372 -3.02 31.10 -9.52
CA VAL A 372 -1.67 31.01 -10.12
C VAL A 372 -1.53 29.73 -10.94
N LEU A 373 -2.22 28.66 -10.51
CA LEU A 373 -2.37 27.43 -11.29
C LEU A 373 -3.77 27.36 -11.91
N PRO A 374 -3.92 26.76 -13.11
CA PRO A 374 -2.84 26.26 -13.97
C PRO A 374 -2.07 27.40 -14.63
N VAL A 375 -0.77 27.19 -14.84
CA VAL A 375 0.07 28.13 -15.58
C VAL A 375 -0.30 28.09 -17.07
N ASP A 376 -0.55 29.26 -17.67
CA ASP A 376 -0.77 29.37 -19.11
C ASP A 376 0.58 29.30 -19.86
N ALA A 377 0.90 28.15 -20.43
CA ALA A 377 2.14 27.90 -21.13
C ALA A 377 2.40 28.88 -22.29
N SER A 378 1.36 29.49 -22.86
CA SER A 378 1.49 30.45 -23.97
C SER A 378 1.94 31.86 -23.49
N LYS A 379 1.84 32.14 -22.21
CA LYS A 379 2.14 33.46 -21.61
C LYS A 379 3.46 33.54 -20.89
N VAL A 380 4.00 32.38 -20.46
CA VAL A 380 5.30 32.36 -19.76
C VAL A 380 6.45 32.26 -20.76
N LYS A 381 7.52 33.02 -20.52
CA LYS A 381 8.74 33.04 -21.32
C LYS A 381 9.92 32.47 -20.58
N ARG A 382 9.95 32.64 -19.26
CA ARG A 382 11.03 32.14 -18.40
C ARG A 382 10.44 31.43 -17.19
N VAL A 383 10.76 30.15 -17.04
CA VAL A 383 10.34 29.29 -15.94
C VAL A 383 11.57 28.88 -15.16
N LEU A 384 11.59 29.13 -13.86
CA LEU A 384 12.62 28.61 -12.96
C LEU A 384 12.08 27.36 -12.24
N VAL A 385 12.83 26.28 -12.31
CA VAL A 385 12.61 25.05 -11.53
C VAL A 385 13.70 24.95 -10.48
N VAL A 386 13.32 24.89 -9.21
CA VAL A 386 14.25 24.83 -8.08
C VAL A 386 14.00 23.57 -7.26
N GLY A 387 15.07 22.94 -6.83
CA GLY A 387 15.00 21.82 -5.90
C GLY A 387 15.62 20.54 -6.46
N GLU A 388 16.26 19.80 -5.58
CA GLU A 388 16.91 18.52 -5.93
C GLU A 388 15.91 17.50 -6.46
N ASN A 389 14.68 17.44 -5.88
CA ASN A 389 13.65 16.50 -6.31
C ASN A 389 13.12 16.75 -7.72
N ALA A 390 13.45 17.92 -8.33
CA ALA A 390 13.12 18.20 -9.71
C ALA A 390 13.87 17.29 -10.71
N VAL A 391 15.05 16.83 -10.35
CA VAL A 391 15.92 15.99 -11.20
C VAL A 391 16.18 14.60 -10.63
N LYS A 392 15.91 14.40 -9.34
CA LYS A 392 16.15 13.14 -8.65
C LYS A 392 15.15 12.09 -9.14
N ARG A 393 15.67 10.91 -9.43
CA ARG A 393 14.85 9.78 -9.85
C ARG A 393 14.39 9.02 -8.62
N MET A 394 13.10 9.15 -8.31
CA MET A 394 12.48 8.58 -7.11
C MET A 394 11.06 8.14 -7.42
N THR A 395 10.93 6.92 -7.88
CA THR A 395 9.59 6.35 -8.18
C THR A 395 8.78 6.06 -6.94
N VAL A 396 9.46 5.69 -5.84
CA VAL A 396 8.89 5.35 -4.52
C VAL A 396 9.89 5.74 -3.42
N GLY A 397 9.50 5.57 -2.15
CA GLY A 397 10.42 5.69 -1.01
C GLY A 397 11.48 4.59 -0.97
N GLY A 398 12.32 4.59 0.06
CA GLY A 398 13.43 3.64 0.24
C GLY A 398 13.03 2.37 0.99
N GLY A 399 13.88 1.33 0.89
CA GLY A 399 13.70 0.06 1.58
C GLY A 399 13.37 -1.10 0.65
N SER A 400 12.71 -2.13 1.20
CA SER A 400 12.37 -3.37 0.47
C SER A 400 11.48 -3.16 -0.75
N SER A 401 10.69 -2.09 -0.77
CA SER A 401 9.84 -1.71 -1.91
C SER A 401 10.59 -1.00 -3.05
N SER A 402 11.90 -0.81 -2.95
CA SER A 402 12.71 -0.19 -3.99
C SER A 402 12.65 -0.96 -5.31
N LEU A 403 12.65 -0.22 -6.42
CA LEU A 403 12.43 -0.74 -7.76
C LEU A 403 13.54 -0.35 -8.72
N LYS A 404 13.73 -1.17 -9.77
CA LYS A 404 14.49 -0.83 -10.96
C LYS A 404 13.50 -0.46 -12.06
N ALA A 405 13.19 0.83 -12.17
CA ALA A 405 12.27 1.29 -13.20
C ALA A 405 12.87 1.13 -14.60
N LYS A 406 12.05 0.81 -15.59
CA LYS A 406 12.44 0.72 -17.00
C LYS A 406 12.95 2.05 -17.53
N TYR A 407 12.34 3.13 -17.08
CA TYR A 407 12.73 4.52 -17.27
C TYR A 407 12.03 5.37 -16.22
N GLU A 408 12.45 6.60 -16.07
CA GLU A 408 11.84 7.55 -15.16
C GLU A 408 11.82 8.93 -15.82
N VAL A 409 10.67 9.59 -15.76
CA VAL A 409 10.53 10.98 -16.20
C VAL A 409 10.54 11.87 -14.98
N SER A 410 11.60 12.62 -14.78
CA SER A 410 11.73 13.58 -13.67
C SER A 410 10.76 14.76 -13.82
N PRO A 411 10.42 15.47 -12.74
CA PRO A 411 9.62 16.68 -12.81
C PRO A 411 10.17 17.73 -13.80
N LEU A 412 11.49 17.95 -13.82
CA LEU A 412 12.14 18.88 -14.75
C LEU A 412 11.97 18.44 -16.21
N GLU A 413 12.17 17.14 -16.49
CA GLU A 413 11.98 16.60 -17.84
C GLU A 413 10.53 16.76 -18.31
N GLY A 414 9.55 16.46 -17.45
CA GLY A 414 8.13 16.64 -17.75
C GLY A 414 7.75 18.10 -18.03
N ILE A 415 8.25 19.04 -17.21
CA ILE A 415 8.03 20.49 -17.40
C ILE A 415 8.66 20.96 -18.72
N LYS A 416 9.91 20.57 -19.01
CA LYS A 416 10.60 20.91 -20.27
C LYS A 416 9.86 20.34 -21.46
N ALA A 417 9.48 19.08 -21.43
CA ALA A 417 8.73 18.42 -22.51
C ALA A 417 7.40 19.14 -22.79
N ARG A 418 6.68 19.58 -21.73
CA ARG A 418 5.40 20.28 -21.88
C ARG A 418 5.54 21.69 -22.46
N LEU A 419 6.59 22.41 -22.12
CA LEU A 419 6.84 23.77 -22.61
C LEU A 419 7.48 23.79 -24.01
N GLY A 420 8.28 22.76 -24.37
CA GLY A 420 9.03 22.73 -25.60
C GLY A 420 9.94 23.97 -25.75
N ASP A 421 10.01 24.51 -26.94
CA ASP A 421 10.79 25.73 -27.26
C ASP A 421 10.02 27.02 -26.93
N GLY A 422 8.81 26.93 -26.34
CA GLY A 422 7.96 28.07 -26.06
C GLY A 422 8.44 28.96 -24.90
N ALA A 423 9.25 28.43 -23.99
CA ALA A 423 9.78 29.14 -22.84
C ALA A 423 11.19 28.63 -22.47
N GLU A 424 12.02 29.55 -21.94
CA GLU A 424 13.29 29.19 -21.33
C GLU A 424 13.04 28.53 -19.97
N VAL A 425 13.54 27.29 -19.76
CA VAL A 425 13.46 26.57 -18.49
C VAL A 425 14.83 26.53 -17.85
N ILE A 426 14.99 27.29 -16.78
CA ILE A 426 16.21 27.38 -15.94
C ILE A 426 16.05 26.39 -14.79
N TYR A 427 17.08 25.66 -14.46
CA TYR A 427 17.17 24.81 -13.27
C TYR A 427 18.23 25.30 -12.31
N SER A 428 17.90 25.39 -11.02
CA SER A 428 18.84 25.61 -9.93
C SER A 428 18.57 24.60 -8.80
N PRO A 429 19.59 23.92 -8.26
CA PRO A 429 19.37 22.94 -7.17
C PRO A 429 18.69 23.57 -5.96
N GLY A 430 19.13 24.77 -5.54
CA GLY A 430 18.61 25.46 -4.37
C GLY A 430 18.99 24.84 -3.02
N TYR A 431 19.03 23.52 -2.96
CA TYR A 431 19.51 22.70 -1.83
C TYR A 431 20.08 21.39 -2.37
N ALA A 432 20.79 20.64 -1.53
CA ALA A 432 21.26 19.31 -1.87
C ALA A 432 21.20 18.38 -0.64
N SER A 433 20.86 17.12 -0.88
CA SER A 433 20.99 16.06 0.11
C SER A 433 22.38 15.41 0.02
N PRO A 434 22.91 14.80 1.10
CA PRO A 434 24.09 13.96 1.02
C PRO A 434 23.91 12.89 -0.07
N ALA A 435 24.96 12.64 -0.84
CA ALA A 435 24.93 11.56 -1.82
C ALA A 435 24.76 10.23 -1.09
N VAL A 436 23.69 9.51 -1.40
CA VAL A 436 23.53 8.12 -0.99
C VAL A 436 23.98 7.27 -2.16
N LYS A 437 24.98 6.41 -1.94
CA LYS A 437 25.28 5.36 -2.93
C LYS A 437 24.00 4.54 -3.09
N GLU A 438 23.53 4.40 -4.33
CA GLU A 438 22.49 3.45 -4.66
C GLU A 438 23.03 2.05 -4.35
N GLN A 439 22.90 1.63 -3.10
CA GLN A 439 23.05 0.22 -2.75
C GLN A 439 21.66 -0.41 -2.70
N ASP A 440 21.55 -1.49 -3.42
CA ASP A 440 20.44 -2.39 -3.28
C ASP A 440 20.23 -2.75 -1.81
N VAL A 441 19.21 -2.14 -1.23
CA VAL A 441 18.31 -2.56 -0.17
C VAL A 441 18.85 -2.81 1.23
N LEU A 442 20.07 -3.23 1.50
CA LEU A 442 20.51 -3.54 2.87
C LEU A 442 22.04 -3.51 2.98
N GLY A 443 22.58 -2.35 3.14
CA GLY A 443 24.00 -2.16 3.36
C GLY A 443 24.41 -0.72 3.03
N ALA A 444 23.80 0.23 3.72
CA ALA A 444 24.19 1.63 3.57
C ALA A 444 25.66 1.78 3.98
N GLU A 445 26.55 1.97 3.00
CA GLU A 445 27.82 2.64 3.28
C GLU A 445 27.48 4.09 3.66
N GLU A 446 28.22 4.64 4.63
CA GLU A 446 28.05 6.04 5.00
C GLU A 446 28.17 6.92 3.75
N PRO A 447 27.30 7.95 3.62
CA PRO A 447 27.37 8.87 2.49
C PRO A 447 28.74 9.54 2.45
N ASP A 448 29.29 9.68 1.25
CA ASP A 448 30.49 10.49 1.06
C ASP A 448 30.20 11.89 1.62
N LYS A 449 31.04 12.37 2.53
CA LYS A 449 30.96 13.73 3.08
C LYS A 449 31.34 14.73 1.97
N MET A 450 30.36 15.08 1.14
CA MET A 450 30.49 16.23 0.26
C MET A 450 30.27 17.51 1.09
N GLU A 451 31.19 18.44 1.01
CA GLU A 451 31.01 19.78 1.56
C GLU A 451 30.00 20.52 0.66
N ILE A 452 28.75 20.65 1.15
CA ILE A 452 27.69 21.35 0.44
C ILE A 452 27.59 22.76 0.97
N ASP A 453 27.85 23.74 0.11
CA ASP A 453 27.60 25.15 0.41
C ASP A 453 26.11 25.47 0.20
N ALA A 454 25.31 25.23 1.24
CA ALA A 454 23.87 25.43 1.22
C ALA A 454 23.48 26.90 0.96
N ASP A 455 24.25 27.85 1.49
CA ASP A 455 24.00 29.27 1.27
C ASP A 455 24.25 29.67 -0.18
N ALA A 456 25.32 29.17 -0.82
CA ALA A 456 25.58 29.42 -2.23
C ALA A 456 24.45 28.87 -3.12
N LEU A 457 24.00 27.65 -2.89
CA LEU A 457 22.89 27.06 -3.65
C LEU A 457 21.60 27.87 -3.49
N ARG A 458 21.25 28.23 -2.27
CA ARG A 458 20.07 29.03 -1.97
C ARG A 458 20.11 30.40 -2.63
N ASN A 459 21.25 31.13 -2.50
CA ASN A 459 21.44 32.45 -3.07
C ASN A 459 21.35 32.45 -4.60
N ASP A 460 21.89 31.41 -5.27
CA ASP A 460 21.79 31.26 -6.73
C ASP A 460 20.32 31.10 -7.15
N ALA A 461 19.57 30.21 -6.49
CA ALA A 461 18.15 29.98 -6.78
C ALA A 461 17.31 31.26 -6.59
N VAL A 462 17.52 31.99 -5.48
CA VAL A 462 16.84 33.25 -5.20
C VAL A 462 17.18 34.35 -6.22
N LYS A 463 18.41 34.39 -6.72
CA LYS A 463 18.81 35.32 -7.79
C LYS A 463 18.01 35.05 -9.08
N TRP A 464 17.95 33.82 -9.53
CA TRP A 464 17.18 33.44 -10.73
C TRP A 464 15.67 33.65 -10.57
N ALA A 465 15.14 33.48 -9.35
CA ALA A 465 13.71 33.66 -9.08
C ALA A 465 13.19 35.07 -9.39
N LYS A 466 14.03 36.13 -9.28
CA LYS A 466 13.64 37.52 -9.51
C LYS A 466 13.22 37.80 -10.95
N ASP A 467 13.80 37.09 -11.91
CA ASP A 467 13.62 37.32 -13.34
C ASP A 467 12.72 36.26 -14.00
N ALA A 468 12.18 35.30 -13.24
CA ALA A 468 11.26 34.27 -13.75
C ALA A 468 9.81 34.71 -13.75
N ASP A 469 9.04 34.34 -14.75
CA ASP A 469 7.58 34.55 -14.79
C ASP A 469 6.87 33.70 -13.75
N VAL A 470 7.38 32.48 -13.52
CA VAL A 470 6.92 31.53 -12.51
C VAL A 470 8.10 30.73 -11.95
N VAL A 471 8.03 30.41 -10.68
CA VAL A 471 9.00 29.53 -9.98
C VAL A 471 8.28 28.27 -9.54
N PHE A 472 8.75 27.11 -9.97
CA PHE A 472 8.36 25.82 -9.43
C PHE A 472 9.46 25.35 -8.45
N PHE A 473 9.18 25.42 -7.15
CA PHE A 473 9.97 24.71 -6.17
C PHE A 473 9.50 23.26 -6.14
N VAL A 474 10.41 22.31 -6.38
CA VAL A 474 10.13 20.86 -6.35
C VAL A 474 11.04 20.21 -5.32
N GLY A 475 10.49 19.97 -4.16
CA GLY A 475 11.22 19.46 -2.99
C GLY A 475 10.37 18.50 -2.18
N GLY A 476 10.65 18.38 -0.90
CA GLY A 476 9.95 17.47 0.00
C GLY A 476 10.89 16.49 0.68
N LEU A 477 10.45 15.26 0.78
CA LEU A 477 11.22 14.15 1.32
C LEU A 477 11.90 13.36 0.19
N ASN A 478 12.73 12.40 0.58
CA ASN A 478 13.36 11.47 -0.36
C ASN A 478 13.47 10.07 0.28
N LYS A 479 14.12 9.15 -0.41
CA LYS A 479 14.30 7.75 0.01
C LYS A 479 15.48 7.51 0.97
N ASN A 480 16.09 8.57 1.50
CA ASN A 480 17.21 8.46 2.43
C ASN A 480 16.74 7.97 3.78
N ASP A 481 17.64 7.35 4.53
CA ASP A 481 17.38 6.93 5.91
C ASP A 481 16.89 8.10 6.77
N GLY A 482 15.90 7.82 7.64
CA GLY A 482 15.27 8.86 8.48
C GLY A 482 14.34 9.82 7.71
N GLN A 483 13.95 9.48 6.48
CA GLN A 483 12.92 10.16 5.70
C GLN A 483 11.81 9.17 5.31
N ASP A 484 11.40 9.09 4.02
CA ASP A 484 10.47 8.07 3.55
C ASP A 484 11.25 6.80 3.18
N CYS A 485 11.69 6.08 4.19
CA CYS A 485 12.52 4.89 4.04
C CYS A 485 12.20 3.84 5.12
N GLU A 486 12.18 2.58 4.73
CA GLU A 486 12.08 1.46 5.65
C GLU A 486 13.27 1.40 6.59
N GLY A 487 13.05 1.01 7.85
CA GLY A 487 14.07 0.80 8.87
C GLY A 487 14.15 1.89 9.92
N ASN A 488 13.80 3.13 9.58
CA ASN A 488 13.80 4.26 10.51
C ASN A 488 12.60 5.19 10.30
N ASP A 489 12.13 5.80 11.39
CA ASP A 489 11.15 6.86 11.35
C ASP A 489 11.84 8.23 11.21
N ARG A 490 11.09 9.20 10.72
CA ARG A 490 11.52 10.60 10.70
C ARG A 490 11.62 11.15 12.12
N SER A 491 12.55 12.08 12.34
CA SER A 491 12.70 12.76 13.64
C SER A 491 11.89 14.06 13.74
N SER A 492 11.37 14.59 12.64
CA SER A 492 10.66 15.87 12.58
C SER A 492 9.67 15.93 11.43
N LEU A 493 8.64 16.79 11.58
CA LEU A 493 7.75 17.18 10.49
C LEU A 493 8.38 18.18 9.52
N SER A 494 9.45 18.88 9.90
CA SER A 494 10.11 19.90 9.06
C SER A 494 10.70 19.27 7.81
N LEU A 495 10.75 20.04 6.74
CA LEU A 495 11.48 19.64 5.54
C LEU A 495 12.99 19.61 5.83
N PRO A 496 13.72 18.59 5.35
CA PRO A 496 15.17 18.51 5.53
C PRO A 496 15.93 19.55 4.67
N TYR A 497 17.23 19.72 4.94
CA TYR A 497 18.16 20.48 4.08
C TYR A 497 17.78 21.96 3.90
N GLU A 498 17.25 22.60 4.95
CA GLU A 498 16.87 24.02 4.95
C GLU A 498 15.84 24.42 3.87
N GLN A 499 15.07 23.46 3.34
CA GLN A 499 14.08 23.73 2.31
C GLN A 499 13.03 24.75 2.75
N ASP A 500 12.62 24.77 4.03
CA ASP A 500 11.64 25.73 4.56
C ASP A 500 12.13 27.18 4.41
N GLN A 501 13.44 27.44 4.66
CA GLN A 501 14.05 28.73 4.47
C GLN A 501 14.11 29.10 2.98
N LEU A 502 14.55 28.19 2.13
CA LEU A 502 14.61 28.42 0.69
C LEU A 502 13.24 28.77 0.10
N ILE A 503 12.19 28.04 0.46
CA ILE A 503 10.82 28.33 0.00
C ILE A 503 10.37 29.74 0.42
N ALA A 504 10.64 30.14 1.66
CA ALA A 504 10.30 31.47 2.15
C ALA A 504 11.04 32.58 1.38
N GLU A 505 12.31 32.40 1.07
CA GLU A 505 13.11 33.35 0.31
C GLU A 505 12.69 33.40 -1.16
N LEU A 506 12.38 32.27 -1.81
CA LEU A 506 11.84 32.22 -3.17
C LEU A 506 10.47 32.93 -3.25
N ALA A 507 9.58 32.70 -2.31
CA ALA A 507 8.27 33.36 -2.25
C ALA A 507 8.37 34.88 -2.08
N LYS A 508 9.41 35.35 -1.34
CA LYS A 508 9.69 36.76 -1.22
C LYS A 508 10.28 37.36 -2.52
N ALA A 509 11.12 36.60 -3.24
CA ALA A 509 11.74 37.03 -4.48
C ALA A 509 10.75 37.03 -5.67
N ASN A 510 9.83 36.09 -5.71
CA ASN A 510 8.84 35.92 -6.78
C ASN A 510 7.46 35.54 -6.24
N PRO A 511 6.42 36.39 -6.41
CA PRO A 511 5.07 36.14 -5.90
C PRO A 511 4.34 34.99 -6.63
N ASN A 512 4.85 34.51 -7.76
CA ASN A 512 4.33 33.36 -8.52
C ASN A 512 5.11 32.07 -8.20
N THR A 513 5.59 31.94 -6.96
CA THR A 513 6.26 30.71 -6.51
C THR A 513 5.22 29.64 -6.19
N VAL A 514 5.24 28.56 -6.94
CA VAL A 514 4.45 27.33 -6.72
C VAL A 514 5.32 26.30 -6.03
N VAL A 515 4.84 25.75 -4.92
CA VAL A 515 5.54 24.71 -4.18
C VAL A 515 4.97 23.35 -4.52
N VAL A 516 5.81 22.46 -5.00
CA VAL A 516 5.50 21.05 -5.25
C VAL A 516 6.22 20.20 -4.20
N ILE A 517 5.47 19.51 -3.40
CA ILE A 517 5.99 18.58 -2.39
C ILE A 517 5.93 17.14 -2.94
N ILE A 518 7.05 16.45 -2.85
CA ILE A 518 7.16 15.01 -3.10
C ILE A 518 7.40 14.35 -1.75
N SER A 519 6.42 13.59 -1.27
CA SER A 519 6.51 12.89 0.01
C SER A 519 5.51 11.73 0.10
N GLY A 520 5.74 10.80 1.00
CA GLY A 520 4.77 9.77 1.40
C GLY A 520 4.09 10.11 2.73
N ASN A 521 4.43 11.25 3.31
CA ASN A 521 4.03 11.68 4.64
C ASN A 521 3.59 13.14 4.68
N ALA A 522 2.87 13.52 5.75
CA ALA A 522 2.66 14.92 6.06
C ALA A 522 3.97 15.63 6.42
N VAL A 523 4.09 16.88 6.00
CA VAL A 523 5.22 17.77 6.33
C VAL A 523 4.69 19.09 6.88
N ALA A 524 5.47 19.73 7.76
CA ALA A 524 5.17 21.08 8.23
C ALA A 524 5.40 22.09 7.10
N MET A 525 4.58 23.13 7.04
CA MET A 525 4.66 24.18 6.03
C MET A 525 4.61 25.56 6.68
N PRO A 526 5.67 26.01 7.37
CA PRO A 526 5.67 27.29 8.06
C PRO A 526 5.48 28.48 7.09
N TRP A 527 5.79 28.26 5.83
CA TRP A 527 5.69 29.22 4.72
C TRP A 527 4.33 29.20 4.00
N VAL A 528 3.33 28.39 4.42
CA VAL A 528 2.04 28.19 3.72
C VAL A 528 1.29 29.49 3.42
N LYS A 529 1.43 30.53 4.27
CA LYS A 529 0.79 31.84 4.05
C LYS A 529 1.52 32.70 3.01
N GLN A 530 2.78 32.42 2.72
CA GLN A 530 3.66 33.21 1.87
C GLN A 530 3.55 32.80 0.40
N VAL A 531 3.21 31.54 0.11
CA VAL A 531 3.11 31.03 -1.26
C VAL A 531 1.67 31.01 -1.77
N PRO A 532 1.45 31.29 -3.07
CA PRO A 532 0.10 31.29 -3.65
C PRO A 532 -0.43 29.89 -3.94
N ALA A 533 0.40 28.92 -4.31
CA ALA A 533 -0.04 27.58 -4.68
C ALA A 533 0.88 26.48 -4.12
N ILE A 534 0.24 25.37 -3.73
CA ILE A 534 0.92 24.19 -3.18
C ILE A 534 0.29 22.95 -3.80
N VAL A 535 1.13 22.03 -4.27
CA VAL A 535 0.75 20.74 -4.85
C VAL A 535 1.47 19.63 -4.08
N GLU A 536 0.74 18.63 -3.63
CA GLU A 536 1.30 17.38 -3.12
C GLU A 536 1.34 16.37 -4.28
N ALA A 537 2.55 16.01 -4.70
CA ALA A 537 2.79 15.20 -5.90
C ALA A 537 3.12 13.73 -5.59
N TRP A 538 3.36 13.39 -4.32
CA TRP A 538 3.69 12.03 -3.88
C TRP A 538 4.94 11.45 -4.58
N TYR A 539 5.21 10.17 -4.37
CA TYR A 539 6.06 9.37 -5.25
C TYR A 539 5.17 8.80 -6.36
N SER A 540 5.30 9.33 -7.56
CA SER A 540 4.32 9.13 -8.64
C SER A 540 4.77 8.15 -9.73
N GLY A 541 5.76 7.30 -9.44
CA GLY A 541 6.20 6.23 -10.33
C GLY A 541 6.97 6.70 -11.56
N THR A 542 7.04 5.84 -12.58
CA THR A 542 7.81 6.04 -13.83
C THR A 542 7.46 7.36 -14.53
N GLU A 543 6.19 7.72 -14.60
CA GLU A 543 5.65 8.86 -15.36
C GLU A 543 5.44 10.13 -14.50
N ALA A 544 6.10 10.23 -13.35
CA ALA A 544 5.91 11.31 -12.37
C ALA A 544 5.98 12.71 -12.98
N GLY A 545 7.01 12.99 -13.79
CA GLY A 545 7.20 14.30 -14.40
C GLY A 545 6.11 14.67 -15.41
N ASN A 546 5.67 13.72 -16.23
CA ASN A 546 4.58 13.92 -17.19
C ASN A 546 3.23 14.14 -16.48
N ALA A 547 2.95 13.36 -15.43
CA ALA A 547 1.75 13.53 -14.63
C ALA A 547 1.72 14.90 -13.95
N LEU A 548 2.82 15.29 -13.28
CA LEU A 548 2.93 16.58 -12.62
C LEU A 548 2.79 17.75 -13.60
N ALA A 549 3.51 17.71 -14.73
CA ALA A 549 3.44 18.78 -15.74
C ALA A 549 2.01 18.96 -16.26
N SER A 550 1.27 17.87 -16.51
CA SER A 550 -0.13 17.95 -16.97
C SER A 550 -1.05 18.67 -15.96
N ILE A 551 -0.78 18.54 -14.66
CA ILE A 551 -1.48 19.27 -13.61
C ILE A 551 -1.04 20.75 -13.60
N LEU A 552 0.27 21.04 -13.55
CA LEU A 552 0.77 22.40 -13.44
C LEU A 552 0.32 23.32 -14.59
N PHE A 553 0.20 22.77 -15.79
CA PHE A 553 -0.21 23.51 -16.99
C PHE A 553 -1.70 23.30 -17.36
N GLY A 554 -2.48 22.56 -16.57
CA GLY A 554 -3.93 22.46 -16.71
C GLY A 554 -4.43 21.58 -17.85
N ASP A 555 -3.57 20.69 -18.37
CA ASP A 555 -3.99 19.64 -19.32
C ASP A 555 -4.91 18.64 -18.61
N VAL A 556 -4.68 18.43 -17.32
CA VAL A 556 -5.53 17.66 -16.41
C VAL A 556 -5.96 18.56 -15.25
N ASN A 557 -7.24 18.52 -14.91
CA ASN A 557 -7.77 19.19 -13.74
C ASN A 557 -7.54 18.32 -12.49
N PRO A 558 -6.83 18.80 -11.45
CA PRO A 558 -6.55 18.01 -10.26
C PRO A 558 -7.85 17.59 -9.58
N SER A 559 -7.89 16.35 -9.08
CA SER A 559 -9.05 15.77 -8.40
C SER A 559 -8.66 14.88 -7.21
N GLY A 560 -7.35 14.77 -6.91
CA GLY A 560 -6.84 14.05 -5.77
C GLY A 560 -7.29 14.67 -4.45
N LYS A 561 -7.45 13.84 -3.43
CA LYS A 561 -7.82 14.23 -2.06
C LYS A 561 -6.85 13.58 -1.07
N LEU A 562 -6.49 14.30 0.00
CA LEU A 562 -5.57 13.79 1.02
C LEU A 562 -6.11 12.52 1.69
N PRO A 563 -5.33 11.43 1.74
CA PRO A 563 -5.71 10.20 2.45
C PRO A 563 -5.37 10.25 3.95
N PHE A 564 -4.81 11.36 4.43
CA PHE A 564 -4.49 11.61 5.83
C PHE A 564 -4.43 13.11 6.13
N THR A 565 -4.54 13.43 7.42
CA THR A 565 -4.50 14.78 7.96
C THR A 565 -3.06 15.33 7.97
N PHE A 566 -2.87 16.55 7.50
CA PHE A 566 -1.63 17.31 7.71
C PHE A 566 -1.75 18.12 9.01
N PRO A 567 -1.04 17.79 10.07
CA PRO A 567 -1.05 18.59 11.30
C PRO A 567 -0.23 19.87 11.10
N VAL A 568 -0.54 20.92 11.87
CA VAL A 568 0.27 22.15 11.88
C VAL A 568 1.61 21.90 12.55
N LYS A 569 1.61 21.12 13.62
CA LYS A 569 2.80 20.70 14.37
C LYS A 569 2.63 19.27 14.85
N LEU A 570 3.72 18.66 15.25
CA LEU A 570 3.73 17.23 15.59
C LEU A 570 2.80 16.90 16.78
N GLU A 571 2.69 17.79 17.76
CA GLU A 571 1.82 17.61 18.93
C GLU A 571 0.33 17.71 18.61
N ASP A 572 -0.06 18.06 17.40
CA ASP A 572 -1.45 18.00 16.94
C ASP A 572 -1.85 16.58 16.49
N ASN A 573 -0.90 15.63 16.41
CA ASN A 573 -1.15 14.20 16.19
C ASN A 573 -1.33 13.47 17.54
N GLY A 574 -2.28 12.53 17.61
CA GLY A 574 -2.67 11.86 18.86
C GLY A 574 -1.53 11.12 19.56
N ALA A 575 -0.74 10.34 18.82
CA ALA A 575 0.37 9.58 19.38
C ALA A 575 1.44 10.49 19.99
N HIS A 576 1.72 11.65 19.37
CA HIS A 576 2.70 12.63 19.85
C HIS A 576 2.14 13.53 20.93
N ALA A 577 0.85 13.90 20.85
CA ALA A 577 0.17 14.68 21.89
C ALA A 577 0.16 13.96 23.26
N LEU A 578 0.11 12.64 23.24
CA LEU A 578 0.13 11.79 24.43
C LEU A 578 1.53 11.32 24.83
N GLY A 579 2.56 11.63 24.03
CA GLY A 579 3.93 11.19 24.28
C GLY A 579 4.17 9.69 24.09
N GLU A 580 3.36 9.03 23.28
CA GLU A 580 3.36 7.57 23.12
C GLU A 580 4.24 7.07 21.95
N HIS A 581 4.74 7.97 21.09
CA HIS A 581 5.66 7.60 20.01
C HIS A 581 7.08 8.05 20.37
N PRO A 582 8.09 7.21 20.15
CA PRO A 582 8.12 5.83 19.62
C PRO A 582 7.94 4.74 20.69
N GLY A 583 7.62 5.09 21.95
CA GLY A 583 7.56 4.18 23.08
C GLY A 583 8.89 4.13 23.87
N ASP A 584 9.02 3.13 24.74
CA ASP A 584 10.16 2.97 25.66
C ASP A 584 11.20 1.94 25.19
N SER A 585 11.23 1.61 23.89
CA SER A 585 12.00 0.55 23.23
C SER A 585 11.54 -0.90 23.52
N ILE A 586 10.70 -1.12 24.50
CA ILE A 586 10.11 -2.43 24.82
C ILE A 586 8.63 -2.42 24.47
N ASN A 587 7.93 -1.37 24.84
CA ASN A 587 6.50 -1.20 24.64
C ASN A 587 6.18 0.14 23.98
N VAL A 588 5.16 0.15 23.15
CA VAL A 588 4.49 1.35 22.66
C VAL A 588 3.00 1.25 22.94
N LYS A 589 2.44 2.31 23.50
CA LYS A 589 1.02 2.37 23.83
C LYS A 589 0.26 3.16 22.77
N TYR A 590 -0.90 2.68 22.39
CA TYR A 590 -1.80 3.37 21.46
C TYR A 590 -2.96 4.00 22.25
N ASN A 591 -2.61 4.87 23.21
CA ASN A 591 -3.56 5.49 24.14
C ASN A 591 -4.50 6.52 23.49
N GLU A 592 -4.21 6.93 22.27
CA GLU A 592 -5.17 7.70 21.45
C GLU A 592 -6.38 6.85 21.07
N SER A 593 -6.28 5.51 21.21
CA SER A 593 -7.36 4.55 20.93
C SER A 593 -7.91 4.75 19.50
N ILE A 594 -9.23 4.81 19.34
CA ILE A 594 -9.90 5.02 18.03
C ILE A 594 -9.69 6.42 17.44
N PHE A 595 -9.07 7.35 18.19
CA PHE A 595 -8.91 8.73 17.75
C PHE A 595 -7.61 8.92 16.95
N VAL A 596 -7.51 8.32 15.77
CA VAL A 596 -6.39 8.45 14.85
C VAL A 596 -6.75 9.47 13.75
N GLY A 597 -5.76 10.27 13.31
CA GLY A 597 -5.91 11.19 12.19
C GLY A 597 -6.98 12.26 12.42
N TYR A 598 -7.90 12.44 11.45
CA TYR A 598 -8.96 13.45 11.56
C TYR A 598 -9.88 13.24 12.77
N ARG A 599 -10.04 12.00 13.26
CA ARG A 599 -10.83 11.71 14.45
C ARG A 599 -10.22 12.36 15.70
N TRP A 600 -8.89 12.44 15.77
CA TRP A 600 -8.17 13.19 16.81
C TRP A 600 -8.29 14.68 16.62
N ALA A 601 -8.11 15.20 15.40
CA ALA A 601 -8.24 16.61 15.09
C ALA A 601 -9.64 17.14 15.44
N ASP A 602 -10.69 16.40 15.12
CA ASP A 602 -12.08 16.72 15.50
C ASP A 602 -12.28 16.76 17.02
N LYS A 603 -11.69 15.79 17.76
CA LYS A 603 -11.76 15.71 19.22
C LYS A 603 -11.13 16.93 19.90
N GLN A 604 -10.01 17.41 19.36
CA GLN A 604 -9.26 18.53 20.00
C GLN A 604 -9.95 19.88 19.90
N LYS A 605 -10.77 20.15 18.87
CA LYS A 605 -11.55 21.40 18.65
C LYS A 605 -10.76 22.73 18.71
N LYS A 606 -9.52 22.73 19.20
CA LYS A 606 -8.71 23.95 19.47
C LYS A 606 -7.84 24.36 18.30
N THR A 607 -7.34 23.41 17.54
CA THR A 607 -6.47 23.66 16.38
C THR A 607 -7.06 22.99 15.14
N LYS A 608 -7.25 23.76 14.07
CA LYS A 608 -7.57 23.17 12.77
C LYS A 608 -6.30 22.55 12.21
N PRO A 609 -6.39 21.41 11.52
CA PRO A 609 -5.26 20.86 10.78
C PRO A 609 -4.76 21.86 9.73
N LEU A 610 -3.52 21.73 9.30
CA LEU A 610 -2.97 22.50 8.19
C LEU A 610 -3.77 22.21 6.91
N PHE A 611 -3.99 20.92 6.64
CA PHE A 611 -4.96 20.44 5.65
C PHE A 611 -5.67 19.20 6.21
N ALA A 612 -6.99 19.18 6.05
CA ALA A 612 -7.83 18.13 6.60
C ALA A 612 -7.78 16.85 5.75
N PHE A 613 -8.07 15.70 6.35
CA PHE A 613 -8.36 14.46 5.64
C PHE A 613 -9.46 14.69 4.57
N GLY A 614 -9.24 14.19 3.37
CA GLY A 614 -10.13 14.38 2.23
C GLY A 614 -10.00 15.73 1.53
N HIS A 615 -9.12 16.64 1.99
CA HIS A 615 -8.90 17.94 1.34
C HIS A 615 -8.20 17.80 -0.01
N GLY A 616 -8.62 18.60 -0.97
CA GLY A 616 -8.02 18.75 -2.29
C GLY A 616 -8.87 19.68 -3.14
N LEU A 617 -8.21 20.59 -3.86
CA LEU A 617 -8.82 21.60 -4.70
C LEU A 617 -8.89 21.15 -6.17
N SER A 618 -9.66 21.90 -6.96
CA SER A 618 -9.80 21.72 -8.40
C SER A 618 -9.62 23.08 -9.10
N TYR A 619 -9.35 23.08 -10.41
CA TYR A 619 -9.38 24.27 -11.26
C TYR A 619 -10.80 24.69 -11.66
N THR A 620 -11.80 23.94 -11.18
CA THR A 620 -13.23 24.30 -11.29
C THR A 620 -13.85 24.38 -9.90
N THR A 621 -15.11 24.74 -9.82
CA THR A 621 -15.85 24.84 -8.55
C THR A 621 -17.07 23.95 -8.58
N PHE A 622 -17.42 23.39 -7.42
CA PHE A 622 -18.57 22.51 -7.25
C PHE A 622 -19.54 23.08 -6.20
N ALA A 623 -20.83 23.08 -6.53
CA ALA A 623 -21.89 23.36 -5.58
C ALA A 623 -22.58 22.06 -5.17
N TYR A 624 -22.83 21.93 -3.87
CA TYR A 624 -23.60 20.84 -3.30
C TYR A 624 -25.00 21.33 -2.98
N GLY A 625 -26.01 20.62 -3.45
CA GLY A 625 -27.38 20.87 -3.02
C GLY A 625 -27.62 20.27 -1.63
N LYS A 626 -28.86 20.41 -1.16
CA LYS A 626 -29.27 19.85 0.12
C LYS A 626 -29.33 18.34 0.05
N ALA A 627 -28.61 17.66 0.94
CA ALA A 627 -28.71 16.22 1.08
C ALA A 627 -30.09 15.82 1.63
N THR A 628 -30.59 14.69 1.16
CA THR A 628 -31.85 14.07 1.59
C THR A 628 -31.64 12.63 1.95
N ALA A 629 -32.52 12.06 2.77
CA ALA A 629 -32.53 10.66 3.09
C ALA A 629 -33.84 10.02 2.62
N THR A 630 -33.80 8.77 2.19
CA THR A 630 -35.00 8.00 1.75
C THR A 630 -36.04 7.83 2.84
N LYS A 631 -35.61 7.86 4.11
CA LYS A 631 -36.45 7.73 5.29
C LYS A 631 -35.81 8.45 6.49
N LYS A 632 -36.58 8.67 7.56
CA LYS A 632 -36.09 9.35 8.77
C LYS A 632 -35.53 8.41 9.82
N SER A 633 -35.85 7.11 9.71
CA SER A 633 -35.35 6.09 10.61
C SER A 633 -35.19 4.76 9.86
N LEU A 634 -34.31 3.91 10.36
CA LEU A 634 -34.12 2.54 9.90
C LEU A 634 -34.16 1.57 11.09
N THR A 635 -34.58 0.35 10.82
CA THR A 635 -34.45 -0.80 11.74
C THR A 635 -33.20 -1.60 11.43
N ALA A 636 -32.91 -2.58 12.27
CA ALA A 636 -31.70 -3.40 12.16
C ALA A 636 -31.49 -4.10 10.80
N ASP A 637 -32.61 -4.42 10.11
CA ASP A 637 -32.59 -5.20 8.85
C ASP A 637 -32.83 -4.31 7.61
N GLU A 638 -32.81 -2.99 7.79
CA GLU A 638 -33.07 -2.04 6.71
C GLU A 638 -31.81 -1.27 6.30
N THR A 639 -31.88 -0.67 5.13
CA THR A 639 -30.89 0.31 4.65
C THR A 639 -31.51 1.70 4.56
N ILE A 640 -30.67 2.73 4.59
CA ILE A 640 -31.02 4.12 4.32
C ILE A 640 -30.09 4.68 3.27
N THR A 641 -30.66 5.40 2.28
CA THR A 641 -29.88 6.04 1.22
C THR A 641 -29.89 7.55 1.39
N PHE A 642 -28.71 8.16 1.41
CA PHE A 642 -28.53 9.60 1.37
C PHE A 642 -28.21 10.02 -0.06
N SER A 643 -28.92 11.06 -0.55
CA SER A 643 -28.77 11.57 -1.90
C SER A 643 -28.42 13.06 -1.85
N VAL A 644 -27.40 13.47 -2.60
CA VAL A 644 -26.99 14.88 -2.73
C VAL A 644 -26.74 15.23 -4.18
N PRO A 645 -27.34 16.31 -4.72
CA PRO A 645 -27.00 16.81 -6.04
C PRO A 645 -25.70 17.60 -5.98
N VAL A 646 -24.77 17.31 -6.91
CA VAL A 646 -23.49 18.01 -7.04
C VAL A 646 -23.38 18.58 -8.45
N LYS A 647 -23.11 19.87 -8.56
CA LYS A 647 -23.05 20.62 -9.81
C LYS A 647 -21.68 21.26 -10.01
N ASN A 648 -21.11 21.11 -11.20
CA ASN A 648 -19.95 21.90 -11.61
C ASN A 648 -20.41 23.33 -11.97
N THR A 649 -19.99 24.30 -11.17
CA THR A 649 -20.35 25.72 -11.35
C THR A 649 -19.28 26.54 -12.06
N GLY A 650 -18.13 25.94 -12.35
CA GLY A 650 -17.05 26.60 -13.07
C GLY A 650 -17.09 26.35 -14.57
N SER A 651 -16.00 26.74 -15.25
CA SER A 651 -15.89 26.72 -16.72
C SER A 651 -15.08 25.56 -17.28
N ARG A 652 -14.55 24.68 -16.41
CA ARG A 652 -13.74 23.51 -16.81
C ARG A 652 -14.41 22.21 -16.37
N GLU A 653 -14.27 21.15 -17.15
CA GLU A 653 -14.61 19.81 -16.70
C GLU A 653 -13.72 19.44 -15.51
N GLY A 654 -14.28 18.75 -14.52
CA GLY A 654 -13.53 18.29 -13.35
C GLY A 654 -14.24 17.18 -12.61
N SER A 655 -13.49 16.51 -11.74
CA SER A 655 -14.03 15.49 -10.87
C SER A 655 -14.05 15.97 -9.42
N GLU A 656 -15.13 15.66 -8.70
CA GLU A 656 -15.27 15.91 -7.27
C GLU A 656 -15.40 14.57 -6.53
N VAL A 657 -14.80 14.49 -5.34
CA VAL A 657 -14.96 13.35 -4.43
C VAL A 657 -15.94 13.76 -3.33
N VAL A 658 -17.15 13.29 -3.45
CA VAL A 658 -18.19 13.48 -2.45
C VAL A 658 -18.01 12.49 -1.33
N GLN A 659 -17.98 12.97 -0.08
CA GLN A 659 -17.66 12.17 1.11
C GLN A 659 -18.85 12.15 2.05
N LEU A 660 -19.22 10.97 2.53
CA LEU A 660 -20.24 10.76 3.55
C LEU A 660 -19.57 10.35 4.87
N TYR A 661 -19.82 11.13 5.90
CA TYR A 661 -19.44 10.79 7.26
C TYR A 661 -20.69 10.56 8.11
N ILE A 662 -20.59 9.67 9.10
CA ILE A 662 -21.68 9.41 10.06
C ILE A 662 -21.17 9.68 11.47
N GLY A 663 -21.99 10.39 12.25
CA GLY A 663 -21.74 10.63 13.66
C GLY A 663 -22.92 10.21 14.51
N ASP A 664 -22.63 9.62 15.66
CA ASP A 664 -23.61 9.30 16.70
C ASP A 664 -23.74 10.47 17.66
N LYS A 665 -24.97 10.92 17.91
CA LYS A 665 -25.25 12.05 18.83
C LYS A 665 -25.07 11.68 20.29
N LYS A 666 -25.30 10.42 20.64
CA LYS A 666 -25.28 9.95 22.03
C LYS A 666 -25.00 8.46 22.08
N SER A 667 -23.74 8.11 22.24
CA SER A 667 -23.28 6.73 22.41
C SER A 667 -22.95 6.41 23.86
N ALA A 668 -23.09 5.16 24.27
CA ALA A 668 -22.67 4.68 25.58
C ALA A 668 -21.15 4.76 25.78
N LEU A 669 -20.38 4.51 24.73
CA LEU A 669 -18.93 4.67 24.72
C LEU A 669 -18.51 5.92 23.93
N PRO A 670 -17.37 6.54 24.24
CA PRO A 670 -16.86 7.67 23.47
C PRO A 670 -16.71 7.31 21.99
N ARG A 671 -17.24 8.11 21.07
CA ARG A 671 -17.10 7.95 19.62
C ARG A 671 -16.52 9.20 18.96
N PRO A 672 -15.86 9.08 17.80
CA PRO A 672 -15.53 10.23 16.97
C PRO A 672 -16.78 11.07 16.64
N ILE A 673 -16.59 12.38 16.46
CA ILE A 673 -17.68 13.27 16.05
C ILE A 673 -18.31 12.78 14.74
N LYS A 674 -17.48 12.24 13.86
CA LYS A 674 -17.90 11.64 12.59
C LYS A 674 -16.86 10.65 12.09
N GLU A 675 -17.28 9.68 11.30
CA GLU A 675 -16.46 8.64 10.69
C GLU A 675 -16.84 8.49 9.22
N LEU A 676 -15.86 8.37 8.33
CA LEU A 676 -16.09 8.11 6.91
C LEU A 676 -16.84 6.78 6.73
N LYS A 677 -17.97 6.82 6.00
CA LYS A 677 -18.79 5.64 5.68
C LYS A 677 -19.21 5.61 4.21
N GLY A 678 -18.72 6.55 3.40
CA GLY A 678 -18.95 6.54 1.96
C GLY A 678 -18.13 7.60 1.24
N PHE A 679 -17.72 7.30 0.03
CA PHE A 679 -17.16 8.27 -0.90
C PHE A 679 -17.54 7.90 -2.34
N SER A 680 -17.62 8.91 -3.20
CA SER A 680 -17.91 8.73 -4.64
C SER A 680 -17.23 9.82 -5.43
N LYS A 681 -16.40 9.44 -6.39
CA LYS A 681 -15.78 10.36 -7.34
C LYS A 681 -16.70 10.53 -8.55
N VAL A 682 -17.09 11.77 -8.85
CA VAL A 682 -17.99 12.08 -9.95
C VAL A 682 -17.35 13.08 -10.89
N LYS A 683 -17.31 12.75 -12.17
CA LYS A 683 -16.83 13.61 -13.25
C LYS A 683 -17.99 14.43 -13.80
N LEU A 684 -17.82 15.76 -13.91
CA LEU A 684 -18.84 16.72 -14.29
C LEU A 684 -18.31 17.71 -15.32
N ALA A 685 -19.00 17.83 -16.44
CA ALA A 685 -18.79 18.91 -17.40
C ALA A 685 -19.23 20.27 -16.81
N PRO A 686 -18.81 21.43 -17.37
CA PRO A 686 -19.26 22.72 -16.95
C PRO A 686 -20.82 22.83 -16.97
N GLY A 687 -21.41 23.20 -15.83
CA GLY A 687 -22.88 23.32 -15.66
C GLY A 687 -23.58 21.98 -15.41
N GLU A 688 -22.92 20.83 -15.56
CA GLU A 688 -23.52 19.51 -15.31
C GLU A 688 -23.78 19.30 -13.82
N GLU A 689 -24.91 18.66 -13.52
CA GLU A 689 -25.31 18.24 -12.18
C GLU A 689 -25.56 16.72 -12.16
N LYS A 690 -25.05 16.04 -11.15
CA LYS A 690 -25.31 14.61 -10.90
C LYS A 690 -25.80 14.39 -9.47
N MET A 691 -26.70 13.43 -9.31
CA MET A 691 -27.12 12.94 -8.00
C MET A 691 -26.12 11.88 -7.52
N VAL A 692 -25.54 12.10 -6.34
CA VAL A 692 -24.66 11.14 -5.67
C VAL A 692 -25.43 10.48 -4.54
N ASN A 693 -25.36 9.16 -4.48
CA ASN A 693 -26.11 8.34 -3.53
C ASN A 693 -25.17 7.51 -2.68
N PHE A 694 -25.47 7.44 -1.38
CA PHE A 694 -24.78 6.60 -0.42
C PHE A 694 -25.81 5.77 0.35
N THR A 695 -25.64 4.45 0.33
CA THR A 695 -26.51 3.55 1.07
C THR A 695 -25.72 2.93 2.22
N ILE A 696 -26.26 3.04 3.43
CA ILE A 696 -25.69 2.48 4.64
C ILE A 696 -26.72 1.58 5.34
N ASP A 697 -26.21 0.70 6.19
CA ASP A 697 -26.99 -0.18 7.04
C ASP A 697 -26.56 -0.08 8.52
N LYS A 698 -27.09 -0.95 9.35
CA LYS A 698 -26.76 -1.02 10.77
C LYS A 698 -25.26 -1.28 11.02
N THR A 699 -24.58 -1.98 10.14
CA THR A 699 -23.16 -2.32 10.29
C THR A 699 -22.31 -1.06 10.26
N ASP A 700 -22.65 -0.09 9.39
CA ASP A 700 -21.96 1.19 9.29
C ASP A 700 -22.12 2.06 10.53
N LEU A 701 -23.18 1.82 11.33
CA LEU A 701 -23.50 2.54 12.57
C LEU A 701 -22.86 1.91 13.80
N SER A 702 -22.27 0.72 13.66
CA SER A 702 -21.75 -0.08 14.75
C SER A 702 -20.38 0.41 15.22
N TYR A 703 -20.09 0.19 16.49
CA TYR A 703 -18.76 0.27 17.11
C TYR A 703 -18.43 -1.07 17.79
N TYR A 704 -17.16 -1.31 18.07
CA TYR A 704 -16.75 -2.52 18.80
C TYR A 704 -16.81 -2.27 20.31
N ASP A 705 -17.63 -3.06 21.01
CA ASP A 705 -17.71 -3.05 22.48
C ASP A 705 -16.75 -4.09 23.03
N ASP A 706 -15.64 -3.64 23.58
CA ASP A 706 -14.58 -4.48 24.14
C ASP A 706 -14.98 -5.20 25.45
N THR A 707 -16.01 -4.70 26.14
CA THR A 707 -16.57 -5.38 27.32
C THR A 707 -17.44 -6.57 26.95
N GLN A 708 -18.09 -6.52 25.77
CA GLN A 708 -18.95 -7.57 25.23
C GLN A 708 -18.25 -8.40 24.15
N ASN A 709 -17.05 -7.99 23.72
CA ASN A 709 -16.28 -8.59 22.62
C ASN A 709 -17.11 -8.74 21.33
N ARG A 710 -17.88 -7.72 20.94
CA ARG A 710 -18.73 -7.74 19.74
C ARG A 710 -19.03 -6.35 19.18
N TRP A 711 -19.42 -6.32 17.92
CA TRP A 711 -19.95 -5.13 17.28
C TRP A 711 -21.36 -4.82 17.77
N VAL A 712 -21.60 -3.57 18.13
CA VAL A 712 -22.86 -3.06 18.67
C VAL A 712 -23.29 -1.83 17.90
N ALA A 713 -24.56 -1.79 17.48
CA ALA A 713 -25.23 -0.56 17.00
C ALA A 713 -26.32 -0.22 18.02
N GLU A 714 -26.24 0.93 18.63
CA GLU A 714 -27.22 1.41 19.61
C GLU A 714 -28.36 2.15 18.93
N PRO A 715 -29.61 1.92 19.33
CA PRO A 715 -30.72 2.77 18.92
C PRO A 715 -30.47 4.22 19.36
N GLY A 716 -30.71 5.16 18.44
CA GLY A 716 -30.45 6.55 18.72
C GLY A 716 -30.44 7.45 17.50
N VAL A 717 -30.15 8.71 17.71
CA VAL A 717 -30.10 9.73 16.66
C VAL A 717 -28.68 9.86 16.12
N PHE A 718 -28.56 9.71 14.81
CA PHE A 718 -27.33 9.87 14.05
C PHE A 718 -27.39 11.10 13.14
N GLU A 719 -26.24 11.58 12.73
CA GLU A 719 -26.09 12.59 11.69
C GLU A 719 -25.24 12.06 10.53
N ALA A 720 -25.75 12.23 9.33
CA ALA A 720 -25.04 12.05 8.09
C ALA A 720 -24.48 13.40 7.63
N PHE A 721 -23.18 13.53 7.55
CA PHE A 721 -22.47 14.71 7.09
C PHE A 721 -21.97 14.46 5.69
N VAL A 722 -22.43 15.26 4.72
CA VAL A 722 -21.98 15.18 3.33
C VAL A 722 -21.07 16.37 3.03
N GLY A 723 -19.89 16.13 2.52
CA GLY A 723 -18.91 17.20 2.29
C GLY A 723 -17.85 16.87 1.25
N ALA A 724 -16.93 17.81 1.09
CA ALA A 724 -15.77 17.72 0.21
C ALA A 724 -14.48 17.30 0.94
N SER A 725 -14.49 17.37 2.27
CA SER A 725 -13.43 16.91 3.18
C SER A 725 -14.00 16.73 4.59
N SER A 726 -13.17 16.23 5.51
CA SER A 726 -13.59 16.07 6.92
C SER A 726 -13.91 17.40 7.62
N ASP A 727 -13.39 18.53 7.16
CA ASP A 727 -13.64 19.86 7.71
C ASP A 727 -14.48 20.78 6.78
N ASP A 728 -14.80 20.32 5.57
CA ASP A 728 -15.66 21.03 4.60
C ASP A 728 -17.00 20.30 4.41
N ILE A 729 -17.84 20.34 5.45
CA ILE A 729 -19.18 19.74 5.44
C ILE A 729 -20.17 20.71 4.77
N ARG A 730 -20.87 20.25 3.73
CA ARG A 730 -21.77 21.04 2.89
C ARG A 730 -23.25 20.83 3.21
N SER A 731 -23.60 19.65 3.73
CA SER A 731 -24.98 19.32 4.12
C SER A 731 -24.99 18.29 5.24
N THR A 732 -26.03 18.39 6.11
CA THR A 732 -26.21 17.43 7.21
C THR A 732 -27.65 16.93 7.24
N VAL A 733 -27.86 15.65 7.47
CA VAL A 733 -29.17 15.01 7.59
C VAL A 733 -29.21 14.18 8.89
N SER A 734 -30.18 14.49 9.74
CA SER A 734 -30.45 13.70 10.95
C SER A 734 -31.34 12.49 10.62
N PHE A 735 -31.05 11.35 11.21
CA PHE A 735 -31.85 10.12 11.11
C PHE A 735 -31.74 9.30 12.40
N GLU A 736 -32.55 8.26 12.54
CA GLU A 736 -32.61 7.45 13.77
C GLU A 736 -32.44 5.96 13.44
N LEU A 737 -31.66 5.25 14.24
CA LEU A 737 -31.70 3.79 14.34
C LEU A 737 -32.69 3.40 15.44
N LYS A 738 -33.65 2.50 15.12
CA LYS A 738 -34.67 2.00 16.04
C LYS A 738 -34.34 0.63 16.58
#